data_7dc8047a1abdb70a153ec2d953568ba5
#
_entry.id   7dc8047a1abdb70a153ec2d953568ba5
#
_cell.length_a   1.000
_cell.length_b   1.000
_cell.length_c   1.000
_cell.angle_alpha   90.00
_cell.angle_beta   90.00
_cell.angle_gamma   90.00
#
_symmetry.space_group_name_H-M   'P 1'
#
loop_
_entity.id
_entity.type
_entity.pdbx_description
1 polymer ?
#
loop_
_entity_poly.entity_id
_entity_poly.type
_entity_poly.pdbx_seq_one_letter_code
_entity_poly.pdbx_strand_id
1 'polypeptide(L)'
;MLRARRLSQGRPSLLNEQQLADLFQRLRRDVASGGEVTAALNEPSARQCCHNVAGGRNQWGAEGVCGARWLYMIENNGGGASSFADLTLAPELCHVLSGLGYEEPTPIQLAAIPPLLEGRDLVGQAATGTGKTAAFALPVLQRILLKGERAEPLALVLVPTRELAVQVCEAMRSYGRDMGARVLPVYGGEPIGRQLGALKRGVDVVVATPGRALDHINRGTLKLSGLEILVLDEADEMLDMGFAEEIEAILASTPGERQTALFSATMPPRIDGMVRRHLRDPVRAELGRQVSASADGLLVRQTAYLVPRGHKAAALGRVLDLERPAATIVFCRTRDEVDQLTESLNGRGYRAEALHGGMDQKQRDRVMARLRSRAIDLLVATDVAARGLDIDQLTHVVNYDVPSAPDSYVHRIGRVGRAGREGTAITLTEPREQRMLKTIERVTKRPITIEKLPTVAKLRAMRLELMRTELRESLLKDDSDLNAFRAVVGPLGAEFDLFEVALATVKLAHEASGTPREEEEIPAVEMPSADDSRHGRKAKPRDQWQATGRDPRRGRRATAGTTRLFVGTGRSGGVRPQDLVGAITGESYLSGRDIGAIEIADRFSLVEVPESAADDVVSALRGTSIKGRKATVRRERYPAR
;
A
#
# COMPACT_ATOMS: atom_id res chain seq x y z
N MET A 1 30.41 -30.70 2.67
CA MET A 1 31.16 -31.99 2.92
C MET A 1 32.32 -32.26 1.97
N LEU A 2 32.30 -31.92 0.68
CA LEU A 2 33.38 -32.24 -0.28
C LEU A 2 34.61 -31.29 -0.23
N ARG A 3 34.61 -30.16 0.49
CA ARG A 3 35.77 -29.29 0.68
C ARG A 3 36.61 -29.56 1.93
N ALA A 4 36.11 -30.31 2.89
CA ALA A 4 36.82 -30.66 4.13
C ALA A 4 37.91 -31.74 3.90
N ARG A 5 37.82 -32.55 2.84
CA ARG A 5 38.77 -33.65 2.56
C ARG A 5 40.17 -33.21 2.10
N ARG A 6 40.44 -31.92 1.81
CA ARG A 6 41.77 -31.47 1.32
C ARG A 6 42.69 -30.87 2.39
N LEU A 7 42.27 -30.82 3.67
CA LEU A 7 43.04 -30.15 4.74
C LEU A 7 43.63 -31.11 5.80
N SER A 8 43.56 -32.44 5.61
CA SER A 8 44.01 -33.41 6.62
C SER A 8 45.45 -33.90 6.48
N GLN A 9 46.30 -33.22 5.69
CA GLN A 9 47.72 -33.60 5.63
C GLN A 9 48.59 -32.47 6.23
N GLY A 10 48.96 -32.60 7.51
CA GLY A 10 50.14 -32.01 8.10
C GLY A 10 49.97 -30.81 9.03
N ARG A 11 49.22 -30.92 10.15
CA ARG A 11 49.48 -30.13 11.38
C ARG A 11 48.94 -30.87 12.60
N PRO A 12 49.67 -30.91 13.74
CA PRO A 12 49.20 -31.53 14.98
C PRO A 12 48.14 -30.66 15.67
N SER A 13 47.15 -31.31 16.28
CA SER A 13 46.14 -30.80 17.23
C SER A 13 45.00 -29.94 16.68
N LEU A 14 44.30 -30.36 15.63
CA LEU A 14 42.91 -29.96 15.36
C LEU A 14 42.01 -31.15 15.69
N LEU A 15 40.86 -30.89 16.36
CA LEU A 15 39.82 -31.89 16.59
C LEU A 15 39.47 -32.57 15.26
N ASN A 16 39.40 -33.90 15.26
CA ASN A 16 39.00 -34.64 14.06
C ASN A 16 37.50 -34.44 13.80
N GLU A 17 37.03 -34.78 12.58
CA GLU A 17 35.62 -34.56 12.17
C GLU A 17 34.62 -35.20 13.14
N GLN A 18 34.99 -36.32 13.78
CA GLN A 18 34.18 -37.02 14.75
C GLN A 18 34.07 -36.29 16.07
N GLN A 19 35.17 -35.71 16.53
CA GLN A 19 35.21 -34.88 17.74
C GLN A 19 34.47 -33.53 17.58
N LEU A 20 34.50 -32.96 16.39
CA LEU A 20 33.68 -31.78 16.02
C LEU A 20 32.20 -32.14 15.98
N ALA A 21 31.85 -33.27 15.37
CA ALA A 21 30.46 -33.73 15.31
C ALA A 21 29.88 -34.03 16.70
N ASP A 22 30.69 -34.65 17.58
CA ASP A 22 30.33 -34.96 18.97
C ASP A 22 30.17 -33.65 19.79
N LEU A 23 31.04 -32.68 19.59
CA LEU A 23 30.93 -31.37 20.22
C LEU A 23 29.62 -30.64 19.80
N PHE A 24 29.31 -30.65 18.51
CA PHE A 24 28.05 -30.10 18.00
C PHE A 24 26.82 -30.85 18.51
N GLN A 25 26.89 -32.18 18.67
CA GLN A 25 25.78 -32.97 19.24
C GLN A 25 25.59 -32.72 20.74
N ARG A 26 26.67 -32.49 21.49
CA ARG A 26 26.58 -32.09 22.92
C ARG A 26 25.98 -30.71 23.06
N LEU A 27 26.49 -29.72 22.31
CA LEU A 27 25.95 -28.36 22.29
C LEU A 27 24.43 -28.35 21.93
N ARG A 28 24.00 -29.16 20.97
CA ARG A 28 22.57 -29.32 20.65
C ARG A 28 21.74 -29.91 21.79
N ARG A 29 22.28 -30.85 22.55
CA ARG A 29 21.59 -31.45 23.71
C ARG A 29 21.50 -30.50 24.88
N ASP A 30 22.55 -29.74 25.15
CA ASP A 30 22.61 -28.79 26.26
C ASP A 30 21.66 -27.60 26.03
N VAL A 31 21.54 -27.13 24.77
CA VAL A 31 20.56 -26.13 24.36
C VAL A 31 19.12 -26.66 24.49
N ALA A 32 18.87 -27.90 24.11
CA ALA A 32 17.53 -28.50 24.19
C ALA A 32 17.08 -28.79 25.65
N SER A 33 18.02 -28.86 26.60
CA SER A 33 17.77 -29.12 28.02
C SER A 33 17.73 -27.84 28.90
N GLY A 34 17.85 -26.63 28.31
CA GLY A 34 17.82 -25.37 29.03
C GLY A 34 19.09 -25.09 29.89
N GLY A 35 20.19 -25.78 29.62
CA GLY A 35 21.48 -25.59 30.31
C GLY A 35 22.24 -24.36 29.80
N GLU A 36 22.93 -23.66 30.68
CA GLU A 36 23.74 -22.49 30.34
C GLU A 36 24.89 -22.85 29.38
N VAL A 37 24.86 -22.32 28.16
CA VAL A 37 25.86 -22.51 27.10
C VAL A 37 27.25 -21.97 27.50
N THR A 38 27.33 -21.09 28.49
CA THR A 38 28.56 -20.53 29.07
C THR A 38 29.49 -21.59 29.66
N ALA A 39 29.00 -22.74 30.11
CA ALA A 39 29.84 -23.80 30.66
C ALA A 39 30.63 -24.57 29.58
N ALA A 40 30.02 -24.82 28.44
CA ALA A 40 30.66 -25.56 27.33
C ALA A 40 31.71 -24.76 26.57
N LEU A 41 31.60 -23.42 26.53
CA LEU A 41 32.60 -22.52 25.96
C LEU A 41 33.79 -22.25 26.89
N ASN A 42 33.72 -22.67 28.14
CA ASN A 42 34.80 -22.54 29.13
C ASN A 42 35.76 -23.73 29.15
N GLU A 43 35.55 -24.77 28.38
CA GLU A 43 36.54 -25.84 28.24
C GLU A 43 37.82 -25.35 27.56
N PRO A 44 38.97 -25.77 28.01
CA PRO A 44 40.28 -25.36 27.47
C PRO A 44 40.42 -25.60 25.96
N SER A 45 39.82 -26.65 25.46
CA SER A 45 39.76 -27.03 24.03
C SER A 45 38.99 -26.07 23.16
N ALA A 46 37.86 -25.55 23.65
CA ALA A 46 37.04 -24.56 22.94
C ALA A 46 37.70 -23.17 22.93
N ARG A 47 38.35 -22.74 24.06
CA ARG A 47 39.14 -21.50 24.14
C ARG A 47 40.37 -21.53 23.23
N GLN A 48 41.05 -22.67 23.12
CA GLN A 48 42.19 -22.84 22.22
C GLN A 48 41.78 -22.73 20.74
N CYS A 49 40.59 -23.24 20.38
CA CYS A 49 40.03 -23.12 19.03
C CYS A 49 39.71 -21.65 18.69
N CYS A 50 39.10 -20.90 19.61
CA CYS A 50 38.82 -19.47 19.43
C CYS A 50 40.12 -18.62 19.36
N HIS A 51 41.15 -18.95 20.15
CA HIS A 51 42.44 -18.22 20.15
C HIS A 51 43.25 -18.48 18.87
N ASN A 52 43.23 -19.69 18.33
CA ASN A 52 43.92 -20.03 17.09
C ASN A 52 43.25 -19.48 15.83
N VAL A 53 41.94 -19.22 15.87
CA VAL A 53 41.18 -18.55 14.79
C VAL A 53 41.46 -17.03 14.78
N ALA A 54 41.72 -16.41 15.95
CA ALA A 54 42.01 -14.98 16.07
C ALA A 54 43.47 -14.62 15.76
N GLY A 55 44.42 -15.58 15.83
CA GLY A 55 45.87 -15.34 15.67
C GLY A 55 46.48 -15.75 14.33
N GLY A 56 45.75 -16.41 13.45
CA GLY A 56 46.21 -16.88 12.13
C GLY A 56 45.79 -15.94 11.01
N ARG A 57 46.75 -15.28 10.35
CA ARG A 57 46.48 -14.45 9.17
C ARG A 57 45.69 -15.22 8.10
N ASN A 58 44.53 -14.67 7.78
CA ASN A 58 43.84 -14.70 6.49
C ASN A 58 43.94 -15.98 5.63
N GLN A 59 42.97 -16.90 5.82
CA GLN A 59 42.44 -17.74 4.73
C GLN A 59 40.97 -18.18 4.95
N TRP A 60 40.36 -17.77 6.05
CA TRP A 60 38.92 -17.87 6.26
C TRP A 60 38.43 -16.45 6.51
N GLY A 61 37.69 -15.90 5.56
CA GLY A 61 37.13 -14.57 5.70
C GLY A 61 36.34 -14.46 7.01
N ALA A 62 36.38 -13.29 7.62
CA ALA A 62 35.67 -12.95 8.85
C ALA A 62 34.14 -13.25 8.80
N GLU A 63 33.64 -13.57 7.63
CA GLU A 63 32.27 -13.89 7.28
C GLU A 63 31.70 -15.16 7.93
N GLY A 64 32.51 -16.23 8.07
CA GLY A 64 32.03 -17.50 8.61
C GLY A 64 31.75 -17.47 10.11
N VAL A 65 32.52 -16.72 10.87
CA VAL A 65 32.39 -16.63 12.35
C VAL A 65 31.34 -15.55 12.72
N CYS A 66 31.29 -14.45 11.97
CA CYS A 66 30.31 -13.39 12.16
C CYS A 66 28.90 -13.87 11.74
N GLY A 67 28.78 -14.59 10.62
CA GLY A 67 27.51 -15.14 10.15
C GLY A 67 26.94 -16.22 11.08
N ALA A 68 27.78 -17.10 11.64
CA ALA A 68 27.35 -18.11 12.60
C ALA A 68 26.91 -17.49 13.95
N ARG A 69 27.60 -16.46 14.42
CA ARG A 69 27.24 -15.71 15.63
C ARG A 69 25.95 -14.92 15.43
N TRP A 70 25.71 -14.44 14.22
CA TRP A 70 24.53 -13.68 13.84
C TRP A 70 23.30 -14.58 13.69
N LEU A 71 23.42 -15.73 13.02
CA LEU A 71 22.39 -16.78 12.96
C LEU A 71 22.05 -17.32 14.37
N TYR A 72 23.06 -17.48 15.23
CA TYR A 72 22.86 -17.86 16.63
C TYR A 72 22.09 -16.81 17.45
N MET A 73 22.32 -15.50 17.19
CA MET A 73 21.56 -14.43 17.84
C MET A 73 20.11 -14.34 17.35
N ILE A 74 19.83 -14.68 16.09
CA ILE A 74 18.46 -14.66 15.54
C ILE A 74 17.66 -15.91 15.94
N GLU A 75 18.30 -17.09 15.97
CA GLU A 75 17.63 -18.35 16.35
C GLU A 75 17.40 -18.49 17.88
N ASN A 76 18.18 -17.80 18.71
CA ASN A 76 18.11 -17.88 20.17
C ASN A 76 17.57 -16.57 20.82
N ASN A 77 16.56 -15.96 20.27
CA ASN A 77 15.88 -14.79 20.83
C ASN A 77 15.10 -15.10 22.14
N GLY A 78 15.78 -15.69 23.11
CA GLY A 78 15.38 -15.81 24.51
C GLY A 78 16.23 -14.98 25.47
N GLY A 79 17.22 -14.18 24.98
CA GLY A 79 18.14 -13.39 25.79
C GLY A 79 18.94 -12.35 24.99
N GLY A 80 18.37 -11.84 23.87
CA GLY A 80 18.99 -10.83 23.01
C GLY A 80 18.73 -9.40 23.50
N ALA A 81 19.43 -8.42 22.91
CA ALA A 81 19.37 -7.00 23.23
C ALA A 81 17.95 -6.54 23.58
N SER A 82 17.72 -6.22 24.83
CA SER A 82 16.42 -5.81 25.36
C SER A 82 16.24 -4.29 25.35
N SER A 83 17.30 -3.54 25.08
CA SER A 83 17.29 -2.09 25.08
C SER A 83 18.08 -1.49 23.92
N PHE A 84 17.86 -0.22 23.59
CA PHE A 84 18.64 0.52 22.60
C PHE A 84 20.11 0.71 23.02
N ALA A 85 20.41 0.68 24.30
CA ALA A 85 21.78 0.74 24.80
C ALA A 85 22.61 -0.50 24.38
N ASP A 86 21.98 -1.64 24.21
CA ASP A 86 22.64 -2.89 23.78
C ASP A 86 23.05 -2.85 22.29
N LEU A 87 22.51 -1.89 21.52
CA LEU A 87 22.78 -1.72 20.07
C LEU A 87 24.02 -0.88 19.76
N THR A 88 24.87 -0.58 20.75
CA THR A 88 26.07 0.25 20.59
C THR A 88 25.81 1.66 20.03
N LEU A 89 24.63 2.20 20.31
CA LEU A 89 24.30 3.57 20.00
C LEU A 89 24.97 4.53 20.98
N ALA A 90 25.29 5.74 20.50
CA ALA A 90 25.84 6.80 21.32
C ALA A 90 24.89 7.15 22.49
N PRO A 91 25.45 7.44 23.70
CA PRO A 91 24.62 7.76 24.88
C PRO A 91 23.65 8.91 24.65
N GLU A 92 24.01 9.89 23.84
CA GLU A 92 23.17 11.04 23.47
C GLU A 92 21.92 10.59 22.71
N LEU A 93 22.04 9.63 21.78
CA LEU A 93 20.92 9.06 21.06
C LEU A 93 20.02 8.22 21.98
N CYS A 94 20.61 7.40 22.85
CA CYS A 94 19.85 6.60 23.81
C CYS A 94 19.06 7.50 24.77
N HIS A 95 19.65 8.61 25.22
CA HIS A 95 18.95 9.59 26.08
C HIS A 95 17.73 10.21 25.38
N VAL A 96 17.90 10.65 24.12
CA VAL A 96 16.80 11.22 23.34
C VAL A 96 15.70 10.18 23.10
N LEU A 97 16.05 8.93 22.77
CA LEU A 97 15.08 7.85 22.54
C LEU A 97 14.26 7.56 23.79
N SER A 98 14.89 7.47 24.95
CA SER A 98 14.20 7.28 26.24
C SER A 98 13.23 8.44 26.51
N GLY A 99 13.66 9.70 26.26
CA GLY A 99 12.80 10.89 26.40
C GLY A 99 11.61 10.92 25.42
N LEU A 100 11.70 10.21 24.30
CA LEU A 100 10.62 10.06 23.31
C LEU A 100 9.72 8.85 23.59
N GLY A 101 9.98 8.05 24.65
CA GLY A 101 9.20 6.87 25.00
C GLY A 101 9.56 5.61 24.22
N TYR A 102 10.75 5.55 23.62
CA TYR A 102 11.26 4.33 23.01
C TYR A 102 11.91 3.46 24.09
N GLU A 103 11.23 2.39 24.49
CA GLU A 103 11.69 1.47 25.54
C GLU A 103 12.48 0.31 24.94
N GLU A 104 11.90 -0.41 23.99
CA GLU A 104 12.51 -1.59 23.37
C GLU A 104 12.64 -1.42 21.85
N PRO A 105 13.76 -1.88 21.25
CA PRO A 105 13.93 -1.86 19.81
C PRO A 105 13.03 -2.90 19.12
N THR A 106 12.41 -2.50 18.01
CA THR A 106 11.59 -3.39 17.19
C THR A 106 12.48 -4.43 16.46
N PRO A 107 11.92 -5.57 16.00
CA PRO A 107 12.70 -6.59 15.30
C PRO A 107 13.48 -6.08 14.09
N ILE A 108 12.94 -5.11 13.32
CA ILE A 108 13.69 -4.52 12.19
C ILE A 108 14.85 -3.64 12.66
N GLN A 109 14.70 -2.96 13.80
CA GLN A 109 15.75 -2.15 14.39
C GLN A 109 16.88 -3.02 14.93
N LEU A 110 16.56 -4.12 15.62
CA LEU A 110 17.53 -5.12 16.07
C LEU A 110 18.34 -5.69 14.92
N ALA A 111 17.67 -5.98 13.79
CA ALA A 111 18.30 -6.59 12.63
C ALA A 111 19.10 -5.59 11.78
N ALA A 112 18.69 -4.32 11.71
CA ALA A 112 19.25 -3.36 10.77
C ALA A 112 20.30 -2.43 11.42
N ILE A 113 20.12 -2.01 12.68
CA ILE A 113 21.01 -1.04 13.31
C ILE A 113 22.46 -1.54 13.40
N PRO A 114 22.77 -2.75 13.92
CA PRO A 114 24.15 -3.19 14.06
C PRO A 114 24.93 -3.23 12.72
N PRO A 115 24.43 -3.88 11.64
CA PRO A 115 25.17 -3.90 10.38
C PRO A 115 25.32 -2.51 9.74
N LEU A 116 24.35 -1.61 9.94
CA LEU A 116 24.48 -0.22 9.45
C LEU A 116 25.54 0.57 10.22
N LEU A 117 25.71 0.35 11.52
CA LEU A 117 26.78 0.94 12.32
C LEU A 117 28.15 0.40 11.91
N GLU A 118 28.23 -0.87 11.50
CA GLU A 118 29.45 -1.51 10.96
C GLU A 118 29.82 -0.98 9.55
N GLY A 119 28.96 -0.20 8.90
CA GLY A 119 29.18 0.34 7.56
C GLY A 119 28.84 -0.64 6.43
N ARG A 120 28.13 -1.74 6.71
CA ARG A 120 27.70 -2.72 5.72
C ARG A 120 26.46 -2.25 4.97
N ASP A 121 26.33 -2.67 3.71
CA ASP A 121 25.10 -2.49 2.95
C ASP A 121 23.98 -3.37 3.53
N LEU A 122 22.73 -2.90 3.42
CA LEU A 122 21.59 -3.58 4.02
C LEU A 122 20.39 -3.65 3.05
N VAL A 123 19.72 -4.78 3.04
CA VAL A 123 18.36 -4.94 2.50
C VAL A 123 17.42 -5.27 3.64
N GLY A 124 16.54 -4.34 3.99
CA GLY A 124 15.52 -4.50 5.03
C GLY A 124 14.14 -4.77 4.42
N GLN A 125 13.62 -5.99 4.61
CA GLN A 125 12.24 -6.29 4.21
C GLN A 125 11.32 -6.22 5.42
N ALA A 126 10.52 -5.13 5.48
CA ALA A 126 9.58 -4.91 6.58
C ALA A 126 8.39 -4.06 6.13
N ALA A 127 7.20 -4.32 6.69
CA ALA A 127 5.99 -3.54 6.44
C ALA A 127 6.12 -2.08 6.95
N THR A 128 5.22 -1.19 6.50
CA THR A 128 5.11 0.17 7.06
C THR A 128 4.67 0.10 8.53
N GLY A 129 5.18 1.02 9.36
CA GLY A 129 4.85 1.06 10.81
C GLY A 129 5.64 0.10 11.70
N THR A 130 6.64 -0.63 11.17
CA THR A 130 7.51 -1.54 11.93
C THR A 130 8.71 -0.85 12.59
N GLY A 131 8.87 0.47 12.42
CA GLY A 131 10.01 1.22 12.97
C GLY A 131 11.21 1.34 12.04
N LYS A 132 11.04 1.15 10.70
CA LYS A 132 12.11 1.28 9.69
C LYS A 132 12.83 2.63 9.76
N THR A 133 12.08 3.73 9.96
CA THR A 133 12.67 5.07 10.01
C THR A 133 13.76 5.18 11.09
N ALA A 134 13.51 4.72 12.30
CA ALA A 134 14.52 4.70 13.34
C ALA A 134 15.67 3.73 13.02
N ALA A 135 15.37 2.60 12.37
CA ALA A 135 16.38 1.60 12.00
C ALA A 135 17.51 2.16 11.11
N PHE A 136 17.20 3.09 10.18
CA PHE A 136 18.24 3.75 9.39
C PHE A 136 18.63 5.14 9.91
N ALA A 137 17.71 5.88 10.53
CA ALA A 137 17.99 7.23 11.00
C ALA A 137 19.02 7.26 12.13
N LEU A 138 18.96 6.33 13.08
CA LEU A 138 19.86 6.27 14.21
C LEU A 138 21.33 6.03 13.79
N PRO A 139 21.65 5.04 12.92
CA PRO A 139 23.02 4.88 12.39
C PRO A 139 23.52 6.09 11.60
N VAL A 140 22.65 6.73 10.79
CA VAL A 140 23.01 7.95 10.06
C VAL A 140 23.36 9.08 11.03
N LEU A 141 22.53 9.32 12.04
CA LEU A 141 22.77 10.36 13.05
C LEU A 141 24.04 10.10 13.86
N GLN A 142 24.30 8.86 14.25
CA GLN A 142 25.55 8.49 14.92
C GLN A 142 26.78 8.78 14.06
N ARG A 143 26.69 8.53 12.75
CA ARG A 143 27.78 8.85 11.83
C ARG A 143 28.04 10.35 11.74
N ILE A 144 26.98 11.18 11.77
CA ILE A 144 27.08 12.65 11.80
C ILE A 144 27.78 13.11 13.08
N LEU A 145 27.37 12.57 14.24
CA LEU A 145 27.98 12.89 15.53
C LEU A 145 29.51 12.68 15.54
N LEU A 146 29.94 11.58 14.90
CA LEU A 146 31.37 11.23 14.84
C LEU A 146 32.21 12.13 13.92
N LYS A 147 31.56 12.79 12.92
CA LYS A 147 32.28 13.49 11.84
C LYS A 147 32.18 15.01 11.87
N GLY A 148 31.28 15.58 12.68
CA GLY A 148 31.08 17.01 12.81
C GLY A 148 30.48 17.71 11.59
N GLU A 149 30.51 19.05 11.56
CA GLU A 149 29.92 19.89 10.52
C GLU A 149 30.57 19.71 9.16
N ARG A 150 29.73 19.67 8.10
CA ARG A 150 30.15 19.51 6.72
C ARG A 150 29.47 20.52 5.79
N ALA A 151 30.11 20.81 4.67
CA ALA A 151 29.55 21.65 3.61
C ALA A 151 28.62 20.86 2.67
N GLU A 152 28.90 19.55 2.48
CA GLU A 152 28.11 18.64 1.63
C GLU A 152 27.39 17.61 2.50
N PRO A 153 26.22 17.11 2.07
CA PRO A 153 25.47 16.12 2.84
C PRO A 153 26.25 14.81 2.99
N LEU A 154 26.25 14.27 4.21
CA LEU A 154 26.79 12.95 4.51
C LEU A 154 25.83 11.84 4.05
N ALA A 155 24.54 12.10 4.15
CA ALA A 155 23.53 11.11 3.82
C ALA A 155 22.45 11.67 2.89
N LEU A 156 21.97 10.81 1.96
CA LEU A 156 20.79 11.02 1.13
C LEU A 156 19.80 9.91 1.41
N VAL A 157 18.57 10.29 1.74
CA VAL A 157 17.44 9.38 1.93
C VAL A 157 16.43 9.63 0.79
N LEU A 158 16.20 8.64 -0.05
CA LEU A 158 15.18 8.70 -1.10
C LEU A 158 13.88 8.08 -0.60
N VAL A 159 12.77 8.78 -0.83
CA VAL A 159 11.42 8.38 -0.42
C VAL A 159 10.41 8.66 -1.53
N PRO A 160 9.31 7.88 -1.65
CA PRO A 160 8.36 8.01 -2.75
C PRO A 160 7.56 9.31 -2.76
N THR A 161 7.24 9.88 -1.59
CA THR A 161 6.30 10.99 -1.46
C THR A 161 6.87 12.15 -0.66
N ARG A 162 6.25 13.33 -0.84
CA ARG A 162 6.60 14.56 -0.11
C ARG A 162 6.28 14.43 1.37
N GLU A 163 5.13 13.85 1.64
CA GLU A 163 4.61 13.63 2.99
C GLU A 163 5.61 12.76 3.78
N LEU A 164 6.08 11.66 3.17
CA LEU A 164 7.08 10.81 3.79
C LEU A 164 8.43 11.53 3.96
N ALA A 165 8.84 12.38 3.00
CA ALA A 165 10.05 13.19 3.14
C ALA A 165 9.99 14.12 4.36
N VAL A 166 8.85 14.75 4.59
CA VAL A 166 8.64 15.61 5.77
C VAL A 166 8.66 14.77 7.05
N GLN A 167 7.95 13.64 7.09
CA GLN A 167 7.89 12.76 8.26
C GLN A 167 9.25 12.20 8.66
N VAL A 168 10.02 11.71 7.68
CA VAL A 168 11.39 11.22 7.93
C VAL A 168 12.27 12.35 8.44
N CYS A 169 12.17 13.56 7.86
CA CYS A 169 12.91 14.74 8.36
C CYS A 169 12.52 15.09 9.79
N GLU A 170 11.25 15.10 10.13
CA GLU A 170 10.75 15.38 11.48
C GLU A 170 11.24 14.33 12.48
N ALA A 171 11.18 13.05 12.12
CA ALA A 171 11.70 11.95 12.92
C ALA A 171 13.22 12.10 13.16
N MET A 172 14.00 12.33 12.09
CA MET A 172 15.44 12.51 12.20
C MET A 172 15.83 13.75 13.04
N ARG A 173 15.09 14.85 12.92
CA ARG A 173 15.29 16.04 13.77
C ARG A 173 14.94 15.75 15.22
N SER A 174 13.90 14.98 15.47
CA SER A 174 13.49 14.58 16.82
C SER A 174 14.55 13.69 17.46
N TYR A 175 15.09 12.71 16.75
CA TYR A 175 16.16 11.83 17.24
C TYR A 175 17.50 12.56 17.39
N GLY A 176 17.81 13.48 16.46
CA GLY A 176 19.05 14.25 16.45
C GLY A 176 18.96 15.63 17.11
N ARG A 177 17.94 15.88 17.93
CA ARG A 177 17.62 17.18 18.51
C ARG A 177 18.81 17.78 19.29
N ASP A 178 19.45 16.97 20.13
CA ASP A 178 20.54 17.39 21.00
C ASP A 178 21.90 17.40 20.29
N MET A 179 21.95 16.93 19.03
CA MET A 179 23.16 16.83 18.21
C MET A 179 23.28 17.97 17.19
N GLY A 180 22.26 18.81 17.03
CA GLY A 180 22.25 19.89 16.04
C GLY A 180 22.24 19.42 14.58
N ALA A 181 21.81 18.19 14.28
CA ALA A 181 21.78 17.63 12.94
C ALA A 181 20.90 18.44 11.98
N ARG A 182 21.48 18.88 10.85
CA ARG A 182 20.81 19.71 9.83
C ARG A 182 20.18 18.81 8.77
N VAL A 183 18.89 18.50 8.95
CA VAL A 183 18.11 17.63 8.04
C VAL A 183 17.21 18.48 7.16
N LEU A 184 17.30 18.31 5.82
CA LEU A 184 16.54 19.07 4.83
C LEU A 184 15.62 18.17 4.01
N PRO A 185 14.30 18.44 3.99
CA PRO A 185 13.39 17.79 3.05
C PRO A 185 13.50 18.47 1.67
N VAL A 186 13.59 17.65 0.59
CA VAL A 186 13.73 18.10 -0.79
C VAL A 186 12.70 17.41 -1.67
N TYR A 187 11.64 18.13 -2.06
CA TYR A 187 10.53 17.56 -2.82
C TYR A 187 9.92 18.59 -3.80
N GLY A 188 9.19 18.08 -4.79
CA GLY A 188 8.55 18.91 -5.80
C GLY A 188 7.30 19.62 -5.26
N GLY A 189 6.89 20.76 -5.93
CA GLY A 189 5.70 21.56 -5.57
C GLY A 189 5.95 22.62 -4.52
N GLU A 190 7.14 22.69 -3.94
CA GLU A 190 7.62 23.81 -3.15
C GLU A 190 8.49 24.73 -4.00
N PRO A 191 8.51 26.06 -3.76
CA PRO A 191 9.41 26.99 -4.44
C PRO A 191 10.88 26.56 -4.20
N ILE A 192 11.59 26.30 -5.29
CA ILE A 192 12.98 25.80 -5.26
C ILE A 192 13.93 26.72 -4.48
N GLY A 193 13.65 28.03 -4.43
CA GLY A 193 14.49 29.01 -3.75
C GLY A 193 14.72 28.75 -2.27
N ARG A 194 13.73 28.20 -1.55
CA ARG A 194 13.87 27.83 -0.14
C ARG A 194 14.86 26.69 0.04
N GLN A 195 14.73 25.66 -0.81
CA GLN A 195 15.63 24.49 -0.78
C GLN A 195 17.06 24.90 -1.15
N LEU A 196 17.23 25.75 -2.18
CA LEU A 196 18.53 26.32 -2.57
C LEU A 196 19.21 27.10 -1.42
N GLY A 197 18.44 27.94 -0.71
CA GLY A 197 18.95 28.69 0.43
C GLY A 197 19.42 27.77 1.58
N ALA A 198 18.72 26.67 1.83
CA ALA A 198 19.11 25.69 2.85
C ALA A 198 20.35 24.89 2.43
N LEU A 199 20.40 24.40 1.19
CA LEU A 199 21.57 23.67 0.65
C LEU A 199 22.85 24.53 0.68
N LYS A 200 22.75 25.83 0.37
CA LYS A 200 23.89 26.76 0.45
C LYS A 200 24.44 26.96 1.86
N ARG A 201 23.60 26.87 2.89
CA ARG A 201 24.05 26.97 4.30
C ARG A 201 24.73 25.69 4.82
N GLY A 202 24.69 24.63 4.03
CA GLY A 202 25.17 23.30 4.41
C GLY A 202 24.11 22.51 5.17
N VAL A 203 24.01 21.23 4.83
CA VAL A 203 23.09 20.26 5.44
C VAL A 203 23.83 18.93 5.62
N ASP A 204 23.48 18.18 6.66
CA ASP A 204 24.11 16.90 6.96
C ASP A 204 23.34 15.74 6.31
N VAL A 205 22.00 15.85 6.23
CA VAL A 205 21.12 14.87 5.60
C VAL A 205 20.14 15.55 4.67
N VAL A 206 20.01 15.00 3.49
CA VAL A 206 18.93 15.35 2.55
C VAL A 206 17.94 14.19 2.49
N VAL A 207 16.66 14.45 2.75
CA VAL A 207 15.57 13.49 2.53
C VAL A 207 14.77 13.95 1.33
N ALA A 208 14.75 13.18 0.27
CA ALA A 208 14.27 13.67 -1.02
C ALA A 208 13.34 12.71 -1.76
N THR A 209 12.41 13.30 -2.55
CA THR A 209 11.74 12.55 -3.62
C THR A 209 12.66 12.47 -4.86
N PRO A 210 12.71 11.33 -5.59
CA PRO A 210 13.69 11.10 -6.66
C PRO A 210 13.74 12.21 -7.70
N GLY A 211 12.64 12.61 -8.29
CA GLY A 211 12.61 13.63 -9.35
C GLY A 211 13.18 15.00 -8.91
N ARG A 212 12.92 15.44 -7.66
CA ARG A 212 13.45 16.72 -7.16
C ARG A 212 14.92 16.59 -6.73
N ALA A 213 15.35 15.44 -6.22
CA ALA A 213 16.75 15.18 -5.95
C ALA A 213 17.57 15.28 -7.25
N LEU A 214 17.10 14.61 -8.30
CA LEU A 214 17.74 14.64 -9.63
C LEU A 214 17.77 16.04 -10.24
N ASP A 215 16.70 16.85 -10.11
CA ASP A 215 16.68 18.26 -10.54
C ASP A 215 17.78 19.08 -9.84
N HIS A 216 17.97 18.92 -8.53
CA HIS A 216 19.03 19.60 -7.78
C HIS A 216 20.44 19.10 -8.15
N ILE A 217 20.60 17.79 -8.41
CA ILE A 217 21.87 17.20 -8.85
C ILE A 217 22.24 17.76 -10.24
N ASN A 218 21.32 17.73 -11.19
CA ASN A 218 21.53 18.23 -12.55
C ASN A 218 21.84 19.73 -12.60
N ARG A 219 21.32 20.50 -11.65
CA ARG A 219 21.65 21.94 -11.47
C ARG A 219 22.97 22.16 -10.72
N GLY A 220 23.65 21.13 -10.24
CA GLY A 220 24.85 21.25 -9.43
C GLY A 220 24.64 21.89 -8.06
N THR A 221 23.38 21.98 -7.59
CA THR A 221 23.01 22.60 -6.31
C THR A 221 23.00 21.63 -5.14
N LEU A 222 22.83 20.33 -5.42
CA LEU A 222 23.04 19.23 -4.51
C LEU A 222 24.29 18.46 -4.95
N LYS A 223 25.37 18.65 -4.22
CA LYS A 223 26.62 17.96 -4.47
C LYS A 223 26.66 16.68 -3.64
N LEU A 224 27.01 15.58 -4.26
CA LEU A 224 27.04 14.24 -3.63
C LEU A 224 28.44 13.65 -3.55
N SER A 225 29.48 14.45 -3.85
CA SER A 225 30.87 13.97 -3.81
C SER A 225 31.34 13.51 -2.43
N GLY A 226 30.77 14.11 -1.37
CA GLY A 226 31.00 13.74 0.03
C GLY A 226 30.00 12.76 0.63
N LEU A 227 29.11 12.17 -0.20
CA LEU A 227 28.06 11.28 0.28
C LEU A 227 28.65 9.94 0.76
N GLU A 228 28.36 9.56 1.99
CA GLU A 228 28.79 8.30 2.57
C GLU A 228 27.66 7.28 2.71
N ILE A 229 26.43 7.74 2.90
CA ILE A 229 25.27 6.87 3.13
C ILE A 229 24.14 7.24 2.18
N LEU A 230 23.62 6.22 1.50
CA LEU A 230 22.41 6.32 0.70
C LEU A 230 21.34 5.37 1.26
N VAL A 231 20.15 5.89 1.53
CA VAL A 231 19.00 5.11 1.97
C VAL A 231 17.91 5.21 0.91
N LEU A 232 17.35 4.06 0.53
CA LEU A 232 16.13 3.98 -0.28
C LEU A 232 15.03 3.42 0.63
N ASP A 233 14.06 4.25 1.02
CA ASP A 233 12.92 3.80 1.83
C ASP A 233 11.65 3.69 0.98
N GLU A 234 10.87 2.65 1.20
CA GLU A 234 9.73 2.25 0.36
C GLU A 234 10.13 2.13 -1.13
N ALA A 235 11.21 1.39 -1.40
CA ALA A 235 11.78 1.26 -2.74
C ALA A 235 10.79 0.67 -3.76
N ASP A 236 9.97 -0.30 -3.36
CA ASP A 236 8.90 -0.88 -4.17
C ASP A 236 7.88 0.18 -4.60
N GLU A 237 7.48 1.05 -3.69
CA GLU A 237 6.55 2.16 -3.98
C GLU A 237 7.15 3.18 -4.96
N MET A 238 8.45 3.49 -4.82
CA MET A 238 9.13 4.38 -5.76
C MET A 238 9.13 3.81 -7.18
N LEU A 239 9.39 2.51 -7.34
CA LEU A 239 9.35 1.85 -8.64
C LEU A 239 7.94 1.77 -9.22
N ASP A 240 6.92 1.53 -8.39
CA ASP A 240 5.51 1.52 -8.80
C ASP A 240 5.02 2.90 -9.25
N MET A 241 5.59 3.97 -8.68
CA MET A 241 5.34 5.35 -9.10
C MET A 241 6.09 5.75 -10.38
N GLY A 242 6.96 4.89 -10.90
CA GLY A 242 7.69 5.13 -12.14
C GLY A 242 9.03 5.83 -11.99
N PHE A 243 9.57 5.98 -10.77
CA PHE A 243 10.85 6.65 -10.50
C PHE A 243 12.09 5.79 -10.76
N ALA A 244 11.96 4.71 -11.55
CA ALA A 244 13.08 3.80 -11.80
C ALA A 244 14.27 4.50 -12.46
N GLU A 245 14.02 5.33 -13.48
CA GLU A 245 15.06 6.04 -14.23
C GLU A 245 15.75 7.10 -13.38
N GLU A 246 14.99 7.87 -12.59
CA GLU A 246 15.53 8.89 -11.69
C GLU A 246 16.40 8.26 -10.59
N ILE A 247 15.97 7.14 -10.01
CA ILE A 247 16.74 6.44 -8.99
C ILE A 247 18.06 5.92 -9.57
N GLU A 248 18.04 5.28 -10.74
CA GLU A 248 19.26 4.81 -11.42
C GLU A 248 20.21 5.97 -11.72
N ALA A 249 19.71 7.12 -12.19
CA ALA A 249 20.52 8.31 -12.46
C ALA A 249 21.15 8.90 -11.18
N ILE A 250 20.40 8.91 -10.07
CA ILE A 250 20.93 9.35 -8.77
C ILE A 250 22.00 8.38 -8.27
N LEU A 251 21.74 7.06 -8.32
CA LEU A 251 22.71 6.04 -7.94
C LEU A 251 24.03 6.15 -8.71
N ALA A 252 23.95 6.42 -10.02
CA ALA A 252 25.11 6.65 -10.87
C ALA A 252 25.88 7.94 -10.52
N SER A 253 25.21 8.93 -9.93
CA SER A 253 25.81 10.23 -9.54
C SER A 253 26.42 10.21 -8.13
N THR A 254 26.31 9.12 -7.40
CA THR A 254 26.83 8.99 -6.03
C THR A 254 28.17 8.22 -6.01
N PRO A 255 29.05 8.44 -5.00
CA PRO A 255 30.32 7.72 -4.88
C PRO A 255 30.14 6.20 -4.85
N GLY A 256 31.06 5.46 -5.47
CA GLY A 256 31.03 3.98 -5.48
C GLY A 256 31.31 3.34 -4.11
N GLU A 257 32.04 4.03 -3.26
CA GLU A 257 32.44 3.56 -1.91
C GLU A 257 31.35 3.81 -0.82
N ARG A 258 30.20 4.38 -1.20
CA ARG A 258 29.11 4.66 -0.23
C ARG A 258 28.55 3.38 0.40
N GLN A 259 28.01 3.49 1.59
CA GLN A 259 27.11 2.51 2.18
C GLN A 259 25.70 2.70 1.64
N THR A 260 25.01 1.60 1.27
CA THR A 260 23.64 1.66 0.73
C THR A 260 22.69 0.80 1.57
N ALA A 261 21.60 1.41 2.06
CA ALA A 261 20.52 0.71 2.75
C ALA A 261 19.24 0.79 1.91
N LEU A 262 18.63 -0.34 1.62
CA LEU A 262 17.36 -0.43 0.89
C LEU A 262 16.30 -1.04 1.78
N PHE A 263 15.21 -0.29 2.00
CA PHE A 263 14.04 -0.76 2.74
C PHE A 263 12.86 -0.88 1.78
N SER A 264 12.15 -2.01 1.85
CA SER A 264 11.00 -2.31 1.01
C SER A 264 10.01 -3.20 1.77
N ALA A 265 8.72 -3.07 1.51
CA ALA A 265 7.73 -3.99 2.04
C ALA A 265 7.69 -5.29 1.22
N THR A 266 7.91 -5.18 -0.08
CA THR A 266 7.90 -6.30 -1.04
C THR A 266 9.21 -6.38 -1.80
N MET A 267 9.57 -7.59 -2.28
CA MET A 267 10.80 -7.84 -3.04
C MET A 267 10.48 -8.36 -4.44
N PRO A 268 9.87 -7.54 -5.33
CA PRO A 268 9.65 -7.93 -6.71
C PRO A 268 11.00 -8.06 -7.47
N PRO A 269 11.05 -8.78 -8.61
CA PRO A 269 12.28 -8.99 -9.38
C PRO A 269 13.02 -7.69 -9.78
N ARG A 270 12.29 -6.56 -9.88
CA ARG A 270 12.89 -5.25 -10.16
C ARG A 270 13.74 -4.74 -8.99
N ILE A 271 13.28 -4.91 -7.75
CA ILE A 271 14.04 -4.57 -6.54
C ILE A 271 15.25 -5.48 -6.40
N ASP A 272 15.10 -6.80 -6.57
CA ASP A 272 16.23 -7.73 -6.56
C ASP A 272 17.28 -7.40 -7.64
N GLY A 273 16.83 -6.93 -8.80
CA GLY A 273 17.72 -6.43 -9.85
C GLY A 273 18.53 -5.20 -9.42
N MET A 274 17.90 -4.25 -8.74
CA MET A 274 18.53 -3.05 -8.19
C MET A 274 19.53 -3.41 -7.09
N VAL A 275 19.15 -4.28 -6.17
CA VAL A 275 20.03 -4.77 -5.09
C VAL A 275 21.31 -5.38 -5.67
N ARG A 276 21.20 -6.27 -6.66
CA ARG A 276 22.37 -6.91 -7.29
C ARG A 276 23.31 -5.94 -8.02
N ARG A 277 22.80 -4.83 -8.55
CA ARG A 277 23.62 -3.85 -9.28
C ARG A 277 24.31 -2.82 -8.37
N HIS A 278 23.65 -2.43 -7.29
CA HIS A 278 24.03 -1.23 -6.54
C HIS A 278 24.43 -1.46 -5.09
N LEU A 279 24.15 -2.63 -4.51
CA LEU A 279 24.55 -2.97 -3.15
C LEU A 279 25.71 -3.98 -3.17
N ARG A 280 26.64 -3.84 -2.22
CA ARG A 280 27.84 -4.67 -2.07
C ARG A 280 27.66 -5.62 -0.90
N ASP A 281 27.52 -6.91 -1.19
CA ASP A 281 27.31 -7.98 -0.21
C ASP A 281 26.37 -7.56 0.96
N PRO A 282 25.10 -7.19 0.63
CA PRO A 282 24.21 -6.62 1.63
C PRO A 282 23.75 -7.65 2.65
N VAL A 283 23.70 -7.23 3.91
CA VAL A 283 22.99 -7.97 4.95
C VAL A 283 21.51 -7.96 4.64
N ARG A 284 20.86 -9.12 4.67
CA ARG A 284 19.42 -9.22 4.48
C ARG A 284 18.73 -9.32 5.84
N ALA A 285 18.09 -8.24 6.25
CA ALA A 285 17.22 -8.17 7.40
C ALA A 285 15.78 -8.49 6.95
N GLU A 286 15.52 -9.76 6.71
CA GLU A 286 14.19 -10.25 6.37
C GLU A 286 13.48 -10.58 7.69
N LEU A 287 12.57 -9.73 8.12
CA LEU A 287 11.60 -10.12 9.13
C LEU A 287 10.68 -11.13 8.46
N GLY A 288 10.98 -12.41 8.68
CA GLY A 288 10.39 -13.51 7.95
C GLY A 288 8.87 -13.37 7.87
N ARG A 289 8.29 -13.87 6.79
CA ARG A 289 6.83 -14.03 6.62
C ARG A 289 6.15 -14.68 7.84
N GLN A 290 6.90 -15.28 8.76
CA GLN A 290 6.41 -15.86 10.01
C GLN A 290 6.05 -14.83 11.08
N VAL A 291 6.68 -13.63 11.14
CA VAL A 291 6.24 -12.55 12.05
C VAL A 291 4.95 -11.89 11.53
N SER A 292 4.72 -11.94 10.21
CA SER A 292 3.42 -11.58 9.62
C SER A 292 2.38 -12.70 9.73
N ALA A 293 2.79 -13.93 10.08
CA ALA A 293 1.93 -15.12 10.20
C ALA A 293 1.66 -15.52 11.66
N SER A 294 2.45 -15.01 12.63
CA SER A 294 2.05 -15.10 14.04
C SER A 294 0.77 -14.28 14.23
N ALA A 295 -0.20 -14.84 14.91
CA ALA A 295 -1.56 -14.32 15.08
C ALA A 295 -1.65 -12.89 15.67
N ASP A 296 -0.52 -12.30 16.09
CA ASP A 296 -0.41 -10.97 16.71
C ASP A 296 0.02 -9.84 15.76
N GLY A 297 0.37 -10.13 14.50
CA GLY A 297 0.80 -9.11 13.53
C GLY A 297 -0.34 -8.63 12.62
N LEU A 298 -0.85 -7.43 12.80
CA LEU A 298 -1.99 -6.77 12.17
C LEU A 298 -3.34 -7.44 12.52
N LEU A 299 -3.90 -7.00 13.61
CA LEU A 299 -5.29 -7.30 14.02
C LEU A 299 -6.28 -6.60 13.06
N VAL A 300 -6.25 -6.97 11.78
CA VAL A 300 -7.13 -6.40 10.77
C VAL A 300 -8.18 -7.42 10.36
N ARG A 301 -9.44 -7.15 10.75
CA ARG A 301 -10.59 -7.88 10.24
C ARG A 301 -10.80 -7.53 8.77
N GLN A 302 -10.89 -8.53 7.89
CA GLN A 302 -11.03 -8.33 6.46
C GLN A 302 -12.39 -8.87 5.99
N THR A 303 -13.23 -7.97 5.47
CA THR A 303 -14.58 -8.27 4.99
C THR A 303 -14.76 -7.77 3.56
N ALA A 304 -15.44 -8.53 2.72
CA ALA A 304 -15.82 -8.13 1.38
C ALA A 304 -17.34 -8.19 1.21
N TYR A 305 -17.91 -7.19 0.55
CA TYR A 305 -19.31 -7.14 0.18
C TYR A 305 -19.47 -7.23 -1.33
N LEU A 306 -20.29 -8.15 -1.80
CA LEU A 306 -20.58 -8.31 -3.22
C LEU A 306 -21.68 -7.32 -3.65
N VAL A 307 -21.32 -6.38 -4.53
CA VAL A 307 -22.18 -5.24 -4.87
C VAL A 307 -22.27 -5.06 -6.40
N PRO A 308 -23.46 -4.84 -6.97
CA PRO A 308 -23.58 -4.40 -8.35
C PRO A 308 -22.93 -3.01 -8.53
N ARG A 309 -22.28 -2.78 -9.68
CA ARG A 309 -21.52 -1.55 -9.96
C ARG A 309 -22.28 -0.25 -9.65
N GLY A 310 -23.53 -0.16 -10.10
CA GLY A 310 -24.35 1.05 -9.93
C GLY A 310 -24.75 1.36 -8.48
N HIS A 311 -24.57 0.42 -7.55
CA HIS A 311 -24.99 0.54 -6.15
C HIS A 311 -23.83 0.67 -5.15
N LYS A 312 -22.57 0.79 -5.63
CA LYS A 312 -21.39 0.86 -4.73
C LYS A 312 -21.47 2.02 -3.72
N ALA A 313 -21.91 3.21 -4.16
CA ALA A 313 -22.03 4.38 -3.26
C ALA A 313 -23.13 4.18 -2.19
N ALA A 314 -24.26 3.58 -2.57
CA ALA A 314 -25.32 3.24 -1.63
C ALA A 314 -24.88 2.14 -0.66
N ALA A 315 -24.16 1.12 -1.16
CA ALA A 315 -23.60 0.05 -0.35
C ALA A 315 -22.56 0.57 0.66
N LEU A 316 -21.69 1.49 0.23
CA LEU A 316 -20.73 2.13 1.10
C LEU A 316 -21.43 2.84 2.26
N GLY A 317 -22.45 3.67 1.97
CA GLY A 317 -23.23 4.33 3.02
C GLY A 317 -23.81 3.34 4.03
N ARG A 318 -24.43 2.23 3.57
CA ARG A 318 -24.97 1.19 4.46
C ARG A 318 -23.90 0.54 5.34
N VAL A 319 -22.72 0.30 4.79
CA VAL A 319 -21.60 -0.29 5.52
C VAL A 319 -21.03 0.70 6.54
N LEU A 320 -20.89 1.97 6.18
CA LEU A 320 -20.46 3.02 7.11
C LEU A 320 -21.45 3.23 8.26
N ASP A 321 -22.74 3.17 7.98
CA ASP A 321 -23.79 3.24 9.00
C ASP A 321 -23.76 2.03 9.96
N LEU A 322 -23.42 0.85 9.45
CA LEU A 322 -23.26 -0.37 10.25
C LEU A 322 -22.03 -0.32 11.15
N GLU A 323 -20.86 -0.01 10.56
CA GLU A 323 -19.56 -0.07 11.23
C GLU A 323 -19.26 1.15 12.12
N ARG A 324 -19.84 2.31 11.80
CA ARG A 324 -19.65 3.59 12.51
C ARG A 324 -18.18 3.91 12.80
N PRO A 325 -17.35 3.98 11.78
CA PRO A 325 -15.93 4.17 11.96
C PRO A 325 -15.60 5.54 12.55
N ALA A 326 -14.62 5.59 13.47
CA ALA A 326 -14.14 6.86 14.02
C ALA A 326 -13.31 7.67 13.00
N ALA A 327 -12.55 6.99 12.15
CA ALA A 327 -11.81 7.58 11.03
C ALA A 327 -11.59 6.54 9.94
N THR A 328 -11.90 6.89 8.70
CA THR A 328 -11.85 5.97 7.55
C THR A 328 -11.11 6.57 6.38
N ILE A 329 -10.31 5.74 5.70
CA ILE A 329 -9.84 6.03 4.36
C ILE A 329 -10.56 5.15 3.34
N VAL A 330 -11.07 5.78 2.27
CA VAL A 330 -11.79 5.10 1.17
C VAL A 330 -10.93 5.21 -0.09
N PHE A 331 -10.50 4.08 -0.61
CA PHE A 331 -9.68 4.02 -1.82
C PHE A 331 -10.52 3.88 -3.07
N CYS A 332 -10.42 4.85 -3.98
CA CYS A 332 -11.00 4.85 -5.32
C CYS A 332 -9.92 4.73 -6.40
N ARG A 333 -10.31 4.27 -7.58
CA ARG A 333 -9.38 4.07 -8.69
C ARG A 333 -8.98 5.35 -9.39
N THR A 334 -9.91 6.28 -9.59
CA THR A 334 -9.72 7.51 -10.37
C THR A 334 -10.00 8.76 -9.55
N ARG A 335 -9.46 9.92 -10.02
CA ARG A 335 -9.69 11.22 -9.40
C ARG A 335 -11.17 11.62 -9.46
N ASP A 336 -11.79 11.42 -10.61
CA ASP A 336 -13.20 11.76 -10.84
C ASP A 336 -14.12 10.94 -9.92
N GLU A 337 -13.80 9.67 -9.66
CA GLU A 337 -14.52 8.86 -8.67
C GLU A 337 -14.34 9.39 -7.25
N VAL A 338 -13.14 9.86 -6.89
CA VAL A 338 -12.87 10.46 -5.58
C VAL A 338 -13.78 11.66 -5.38
N ASP A 339 -13.83 12.58 -6.36
CA ASP A 339 -14.64 13.80 -6.27
C ASP A 339 -16.14 13.48 -6.20
N GLN A 340 -16.65 12.63 -7.10
CA GLN A 340 -18.06 12.23 -7.14
C GLN A 340 -18.50 11.49 -5.86
N LEU A 341 -17.66 10.59 -5.36
CA LEU A 341 -17.96 9.86 -4.14
C LEU A 341 -17.96 10.79 -2.92
N THR A 342 -16.99 11.72 -2.85
CA THR A 342 -16.92 12.72 -1.77
C THR A 342 -18.17 13.60 -1.76
N GLU A 343 -18.61 14.09 -2.91
CA GLU A 343 -19.84 14.86 -3.05
C GLU A 343 -21.07 14.06 -2.60
N SER A 344 -21.17 12.80 -3.07
CA SER A 344 -22.26 11.90 -2.69
C SER A 344 -22.31 11.60 -1.18
N LEU A 345 -21.16 11.42 -0.54
CA LEU A 345 -21.05 11.16 0.89
C LEU A 345 -21.43 12.42 1.70
N ASN A 346 -20.95 13.58 1.29
CA ASN A 346 -21.32 14.85 1.94
C ASN A 346 -22.82 15.15 1.79
N GLY A 347 -23.40 14.85 0.62
CA GLY A 347 -24.85 14.96 0.40
C GLY A 347 -25.69 14.02 1.29
N ARG A 348 -25.08 12.97 1.84
CA ARG A 348 -25.68 12.06 2.83
C ARG A 348 -25.40 12.43 4.28
N GLY A 349 -24.68 13.54 4.53
CA GLY A 349 -24.37 14.03 5.87
C GLY A 349 -23.07 13.53 6.48
N TYR A 350 -22.24 12.77 5.73
CA TYR A 350 -20.89 12.41 6.20
C TYR A 350 -19.95 13.62 6.05
N ARG A 351 -18.91 13.66 6.89
CA ARG A 351 -17.84 14.67 6.80
C ARG A 351 -16.68 14.10 5.98
N ALA A 352 -16.82 14.11 4.66
CA ALA A 352 -15.86 13.53 3.72
C ALA A 352 -15.00 14.59 3.04
N GLU A 353 -13.72 14.33 2.83
CA GLU A 353 -12.80 15.14 2.03
C GLU A 353 -12.09 14.29 0.98
N ALA A 354 -11.89 14.90 -0.19
CA ALA A 354 -11.17 14.29 -1.30
C ALA A 354 -9.65 14.44 -1.13
N LEU A 355 -8.88 13.44 -1.56
CA LEU A 355 -7.43 13.50 -1.65
C LEU A 355 -6.92 12.79 -2.91
N HIS A 356 -6.48 13.57 -3.90
CA HIS A 356 -5.98 13.02 -5.16
C HIS A 356 -4.89 13.89 -5.79
N GLY A 357 -4.20 13.38 -6.81
CA GLY A 357 -3.06 14.06 -7.43
C GLY A 357 -3.40 15.33 -8.26
N GLY A 358 -4.68 15.70 -8.42
CA GLY A 358 -5.10 16.95 -9.05
C GLY A 358 -5.11 18.14 -8.09
N MET A 359 -5.00 17.92 -6.78
CA MET A 359 -5.00 18.94 -5.76
C MET A 359 -3.64 19.62 -5.64
N ASP A 360 -3.63 20.92 -5.35
CA ASP A 360 -2.41 21.63 -4.98
C ASP A 360 -1.95 21.26 -3.55
N GLN A 361 -0.70 21.61 -3.21
CA GLN A 361 -0.13 21.20 -1.93
C GLN A 361 -0.85 21.85 -0.72
N LYS A 362 -1.29 23.10 -0.86
CA LYS A 362 -2.00 23.79 0.23
C LYS A 362 -3.36 23.14 0.53
N GLN A 363 -4.03 22.67 -0.52
CA GLN A 363 -5.28 21.92 -0.37
C GLN A 363 -5.03 20.60 0.36
N ARG A 364 -4.00 19.84 -0.04
CA ARG A 364 -3.63 18.58 0.60
C ARG A 364 -3.28 18.77 2.08
N ASP A 365 -2.46 19.78 2.40
CA ASP A 365 -2.07 20.11 3.78
C ASP A 365 -3.28 20.46 4.63
N ARG A 366 -4.26 21.21 4.06
CA ARG A 366 -5.52 21.54 4.74
C ARG A 366 -6.36 20.30 5.03
N VAL A 367 -6.51 19.40 4.06
CA VAL A 367 -7.25 18.14 4.24
C VAL A 367 -6.60 17.31 5.34
N MET A 368 -5.26 17.17 5.32
CA MET A 368 -4.53 16.43 6.33
C MET A 368 -4.64 17.04 7.73
N ALA A 369 -4.62 18.38 7.83
CA ALA A 369 -4.84 19.06 9.11
C ALA A 369 -6.25 18.81 9.66
N ARG A 370 -7.28 18.83 8.79
CA ARG A 370 -8.68 18.56 9.18
C ARG A 370 -8.88 17.10 9.62
N LEU A 371 -8.18 16.17 8.97
CA LEU A 371 -8.24 14.76 9.38
C LEU A 371 -7.58 14.55 10.76
N ARG A 372 -6.39 15.12 10.98
CA ARG A 372 -5.69 15.03 12.28
C ARG A 372 -6.48 15.67 13.42
N SER A 373 -7.18 16.78 13.15
CA SER A 373 -8.04 17.46 14.13
C SER A 373 -9.42 16.81 14.32
N ARG A 374 -9.70 15.68 13.64
CA ARG A 374 -11.01 14.99 13.62
C ARG A 374 -12.17 15.88 13.14
N ALA A 375 -11.88 16.92 12.36
CA ALA A 375 -12.90 17.74 11.72
C ALA A 375 -13.58 17.00 10.54
N ILE A 376 -12.97 15.91 10.06
CA ILE A 376 -13.53 15.01 9.06
C ILE A 376 -13.39 13.56 9.54
N ASP A 377 -14.32 12.69 9.13
CA ASP A 377 -14.37 11.27 9.49
C ASP A 377 -13.93 10.38 8.31
N LEU A 378 -14.11 10.86 7.09
CA LEU A 378 -13.86 10.12 5.87
C LEU A 378 -12.85 10.85 4.97
N LEU A 379 -11.78 10.15 4.61
CA LEU A 379 -10.85 10.58 3.59
C LEU A 379 -11.06 9.72 2.34
N VAL A 380 -11.51 10.29 1.24
CA VAL A 380 -11.66 9.58 -0.04
C VAL A 380 -10.42 9.86 -0.89
N ALA A 381 -9.67 8.83 -1.26
CA ALA A 381 -8.37 9.02 -1.87
C ALA A 381 -8.06 8.04 -3.00
N THR A 382 -7.16 8.46 -3.92
CA THR A 382 -6.49 7.54 -4.84
C THR A 382 -5.27 6.90 -4.17
N ASP A 383 -4.84 5.71 -4.64
CA ASP A 383 -3.64 5.03 -4.11
C ASP A 383 -2.42 5.96 -4.06
N VAL A 384 -2.13 6.65 -5.16
CA VAL A 384 -0.96 7.55 -5.26
C VAL A 384 -1.00 8.68 -4.23
N ALA A 385 -2.17 9.25 -3.99
CA ALA A 385 -2.32 10.36 -3.06
C ALA A 385 -2.29 9.93 -1.58
N ALA A 386 -2.71 8.69 -1.31
CA ALA A 386 -2.73 8.13 0.03
C ALA A 386 -1.40 7.48 0.46
N ARG A 387 -0.47 7.29 -0.49
CA ARG A 387 0.87 6.78 -0.20
C ARG A 387 1.66 7.72 0.70
N GLY A 388 2.43 7.17 1.62
CA GLY A 388 3.25 7.95 2.55
C GLY A 388 2.46 8.74 3.60
N LEU A 389 1.12 8.59 3.65
CA LEU A 389 0.32 9.21 4.71
C LEU A 389 0.50 8.42 6.01
N ASP A 390 0.98 9.08 7.03
CA ASP A 390 0.98 8.56 8.38
C ASP A 390 -0.23 9.14 9.13
N ILE A 391 -1.22 8.29 9.31
CA ILE A 391 -2.47 8.63 9.98
C ILE A 391 -2.71 7.57 11.04
N ASP A 392 -2.22 7.83 12.24
CA ASP A 392 -2.31 6.89 13.36
C ASP A 392 -3.73 6.63 13.87
N GLN A 393 -4.70 7.39 13.41
CA GLN A 393 -6.06 7.39 13.95
C GLN A 393 -7.05 6.58 13.11
N LEU A 394 -6.61 6.02 11.96
CA LEU A 394 -7.51 5.26 11.10
C LEU A 394 -7.95 3.96 11.78
N THR A 395 -9.26 3.77 11.85
CA THR A 395 -9.88 2.53 12.34
C THR A 395 -10.32 1.64 11.18
N HIS A 396 -10.67 2.25 10.04
CA HIS A 396 -11.19 1.52 8.88
C HIS A 396 -10.49 1.91 7.58
N VAL A 397 -10.28 0.91 6.75
CA VAL A 397 -9.89 1.04 5.34
C VAL A 397 -11.00 0.49 4.47
N VAL A 398 -11.47 1.25 3.51
CA VAL A 398 -12.44 0.78 2.54
C VAL A 398 -11.82 0.78 1.15
N ASN A 399 -11.75 -0.38 0.52
CA ASN A 399 -11.49 -0.51 -0.90
C ASN A 399 -12.81 -0.35 -1.65
N TYR A 400 -13.11 0.86 -2.12
CA TYR A 400 -14.28 1.12 -2.98
C TYR A 400 -14.17 0.37 -4.30
N ASP A 401 -12.93 0.25 -4.81
CA ASP A 401 -12.57 -0.63 -5.91
C ASP A 401 -11.53 -1.64 -5.49
N VAL A 402 -11.70 -2.88 -5.95
CA VAL A 402 -10.70 -3.94 -5.75
C VAL A 402 -9.40 -3.50 -6.42
N PRO A 403 -8.26 -3.46 -5.70
CA PRO A 403 -6.99 -3.07 -6.28
C PRO A 403 -6.55 -4.04 -7.38
N SER A 404 -5.78 -3.53 -8.35
CA SER A 404 -5.32 -4.31 -9.51
C SER A 404 -4.22 -5.31 -9.18
N ALA A 405 -3.53 -5.15 -8.04
CA ALA A 405 -2.45 -6.01 -7.59
C ALA A 405 -2.59 -6.35 -6.09
N PRO A 406 -2.19 -7.58 -5.68
CA PRO A 406 -2.20 -7.99 -4.27
C PRO A 406 -1.34 -7.09 -3.37
N ASP A 407 -0.21 -6.60 -3.86
CA ASP A 407 0.69 -5.73 -3.09
C ASP A 407 -0.01 -4.40 -2.74
N SER A 408 -0.72 -3.80 -3.70
CA SER A 408 -1.53 -2.60 -3.45
C SER A 408 -2.61 -2.85 -2.38
N TYR A 409 -3.21 -4.04 -2.34
CA TYR A 409 -4.15 -4.41 -1.29
C TYR A 409 -3.49 -4.40 0.09
N VAL A 410 -2.31 -5.01 0.21
CA VAL A 410 -1.54 -5.06 1.46
C VAL A 410 -1.17 -3.64 1.93
N HIS A 411 -0.72 -2.78 1.02
CA HIS A 411 -0.37 -1.39 1.32
C HIS A 411 -1.58 -0.56 1.77
N ARG A 412 -2.77 -0.80 1.19
CA ARG A 412 -4.01 -0.13 1.62
C ARG A 412 -4.41 -0.56 3.02
N ILE A 413 -4.53 -1.87 3.27
CA ILE A 413 -4.95 -2.38 4.59
C ILE A 413 -3.91 -2.12 5.68
N GLY A 414 -2.64 -1.98 5.33
CA GLY A 414 -1.56 -1.57 6.24
C GLY A 414 -1.68 -0.12 6.74
N ARG A 415 -2.74 0.62 6.38
CA ARG A 415 -3.08 1.91 6.99
C ARG A 415 -3.78 1.77 8.33
N VAL A 416 -4.31 0.59 8.65
CA VAL A 416 -4.95 0.24 9.93
C VAL A 416 -4.21 -0.91 10.61
N GLY A 417 -4.54 -1.21 11.85
CA GLY A 417 -3.91 -2.29 12.61
C GLY A 417 -2.45 -2.00 13.00
N ARG A 418 -2.08 -0.73 13.15
CA ARG A 418 -0.73 -0.31 13.54
C ARG A 418 -0.57 -0.24 15.06
N ALA A 419 0.66 -0.47 15.54
CA ALA A 419 1.01 -0.38 16.96
C ALA A 419 0.09 -1.21 17.87
N GLY A 420 -0.24 -2.45 17.47
CA GLY A 420 -1.07 -3.38 18.25
C GLY A 420 -2.56 -3.02 18.34
N ARG A 421 -3.03 -2.02 17.58
CA ARG A 421 -4.46 -1.64 17.54
C ARG A 421 -5.22 -2.50 16.53
N GLU A 422 -6.49 -2.76 16.82
CA GLU A 422 -7.40 -3.43 15.90
C GLU A 422 -7.77 -2.50 14.74
N GLY A 423 -7.96 -3.09 13.55
CA GLY A 423 -8.39 -2.38 12.35
C GLY A 423 -9.40 -3.19 11.54
N THR A 424 -10.16 -2.52 10.72
CA THR A 424 -11.11 -3.17 9.80
C THR A 424 -10.81 -2.77 8.36
N ALA A 425 -10.70 -3.77 7.49
CA ALA A 425 -10.55 -3.60 6.05
C ALA A 425 -11.80 -4.11 5.33
N ILE A 426 -12.48 -3.24 4.62
CA ILE A 426 -13.72 -3.53 3.90
C ILE A 426 -13.45 -3.41 2.40
N THR A 427 -13.95 -4.36 1.61
CA THR A 427 -13.78 -4.34 0.17
C THR A 427 -15.14 -4.44 -0.53
N LEU A 428 -15.49 -3.44 -1.34
CA LEU A 428 -16.67 -3.51 -2.20
C LEU A 428 -16.26 -4.16 -3.52
N THR A 429 -16.77 -5.35 -3.80
CA THR A 429 -16.38 -6.15 -4.97
C THR A 429 -17.54 -6.35 -5.92
N GLU A 430 -17.30 -6.18 -7.21
CA GLU A 430 -18.27 -6.57 -8.24
C GLU A 430 -18.18 -8.07 -8.53
N PRO A 431 -19.24 -8.71 -9.05
CA PRO A 431 -19.20 -10.13 -9.40
C PRO A 431 -18.03 -10.54 -10.30
N ARG A 432 -17.64 -9.65 -11.22
CA ARG A 432 -16.51 -9.86 -12.14
C ARG A 432 -15.14 -9.74 -11.48
N GLU A 433 -15.04 -9.05 -10.34
CA GLU A 433 -13.79 -8.80 -9.60
C GLU A 433 -13.46 -9.91 -8.57
N GLN A 434 -14.37 -10.86 -8.34
CA GLN A 434 -14.18 -11.97 -7.39
C GLN A 434 -12.91 -12.79 -7.66
N ARG A 435 -12.50 -12.93 -8.93
CA ARG A 435 -11.25 -13.64 -9.27
C ARG A 435 -10.03 -12.93 -8.73
N MET A 436 -10.04 -11.59 -8.76
CA MET A 436 -8.96 -10.78 -8.19
C MET A 436 -8.93 -10.93 -6.67
N LEU A 437 -10.10 -10.87 -6.02
CA LEU A 437 -10.20 -11.06 -4.57
C LEU A 437 -9.62 -12.42 -4.13
N LYS A 438 -9.96 -13.51 -4.82
CA LYS A 438 -9.36 -14.84 -4.58
C LYS A 438 -7.85 -14.88 -4.84
N THR A 439 -7.35 -14.09 -5.80
CA THR A 439 -5.91 -13.97 -6.04
C THR A 439 -5.23 -13.25 -4.89
N ILE A 440 -5.85 -12.18 -4.36
CA ILE A 440 -5.37 -11.46 -3.18
C ILE A 440 -5.31 -12.41 -1.97
N GLU A 441 -6.39 -13.15 -1.66
CA GLU A 441 -6.39 -14.14 -0.57
C GLU A 441 -5.25 -15.16 -0.69
N ARG A 442 -5.06 -15.72 -1.90
CA ARG A 442 -4.01 -16.72 -2.15
C ARG A 442 -2.60 -16.14 -1.94
N VAL A 443 -2.35 -14.91 -2.38
CA VAL A 443 -1.03 -14.27 -2.28
C VAL A 443 -0.76 -13.79 -0.86
N THR A 444 -1.75 -13.17 -0.22
CA THR A 444 -1.63 -12.65 1.15
C THR A 444 -1.71 -13.74 2.20
N LYS A 445 -2.21 -14.95 1.84
CA LYS A 445 -2.50 -16.07 2.74
C LYS A 445 -3.44 -15.70 3.91
N ARG A 446 -4.27 -14.70 3.72
CA ARG A 446 -5.25 -14.21 4.71
C ARG A 446 -6.66 -14.37 4.16
N PRO A 447 -7.59 -14.96 4.92
CA PRO A 447 -8.97 -15.11 4.47
C PRO A 447 -9.66 -13.73 4.43
N ILE A 448 -10.45 -13.51 3.39
CA ILE A 448 -11.35 -12.36 3.28
C ILE A 448 -12.78 -12.88 3.40
N THR A 449 -13.47 -12.52 4.48
CA THR A 449 -14.83 -12.99 4.72
C THR A 449 -15.80 -12.28 3.77
N ILE A 450 -16.51 -13.03 2.95
CA ILE A 450 -17.55 -12.45 2.09
C ILE A 450 -18.85 -12.42 2.86
N GLU A 451 -19.36 -11.21 3.10
CA GLU A 451 -20.62 -10.98 3.82
C GLU A 451 -21.70 -10.44 2.88
N LYS A 452 -22.96 -10.63 3.29
CA LYS A 452 -24.11 -10.02 2.62
C LYS A 452 -24.28 -8.58 3.07
N LEU A 453 -24.57 -7.69 2.12
CA LEU A 453 -24.90 -6.30 2.48
C LEU A 453 -26.04 -6.24 3.50
N PRO A 454 -25.98 -5.31 4.47
CA PRO A 454 -27.09 -5.09 5.39
C PRO A 454 -28.35 -4.70 4.60
N THR A 455 -29.46 -5.33 4.91
CA THR A 455 -30.77 -4.94 4.36
C THR A 455 -31.25 -3.64 4.99
N VAL A 456 -32.13 -2.91 4.30
CA VAL A 456 -32.75 -1.68 4.83
C VAL A 456 -33.44 -1.98 6.17
N ALA A 457 -34.13 -3.11 6.28
CA ALA A 457 -34.78 -3.54 7.53
C ALA A 457 -33.78 -3.72 8.68
N LYS A 458 -32.60 -4.35 8.41
CA LYS A 458 -31.55 -4.53 9.42
C LYS A 458 -30.97 -3.19 9.89
N LEU A 459 -30.73 -2.27 8.96
CA LEU A 459 -30.23 -0.93 9.30
C LEU A 459 -31.23 -0.14 10.12
N ARG A 460 -32.51 -0.17 9.75
CA ARG A 460 -33.58 0.48 10.54
C ARG A 460 -33.66 -0.09 11.95
N ALA A 461 -33.66 -1.42 12.09
CA ALA A 461 -33.67 -2.06 13.40
C ALA A 461 -32.47 -1.66 14.25
N MET A 462 -31.30 -1.61 13.67
CA MET A 462 -30.06 -1.21 14.37
C MET A 462 -30.10 0.26 14.81
N ARG A 463 -30.57 1.18 13.93
CA ARG A 463 -30.72 2.60 14.28
C ARG A 463 -31.70 2.80 15.44
N LEU A 464 -32.82 2.07 15.44
CA LEU A 464 -33.77 2.11 16.54
C LEU A 464 -33.18 1.58 17.85
N GLU A 465 -32.40 0.49 17.81
CA GLU A 465 -31.74 -0.05 19.00
C GLU A 465 -30.68 0.90 19.54
N LEU A 466 -29.95 1.58 18.66
CA LEU A 466 -28.99 2.57 19.07
C LEU A 466 -29.65 3.78 19.73
N MET A 467 -30.71 4.32 19.11
CA MET A 467 -31.49 5.39 19.71
C MET A 467 -32.06 5.01 21.08
N ARG A 468 -32.52 3.76 21.21
CA ARG A 468 -32.93 3.21 22.50
C ARG A 468 -31.80 3.24 23.52
N THR A 469 -30.59 2.89 23.13
CA THR A 469 -29.40 2.89 23.99
C THR A 469 -29.03 4.32 24.40
N GLU A 470 -28.98 5.25 23.44
CA GLU A 470 -28.69 6.67 23.70
C GLU A 470 -29.73 7.32 24.63
N LEU A 471 -31.00 7.05 24.38
CA LEU A 471 -32.08 7.52 25.28
C LEU A 471 -31.93 6.96 26.70
N ARG A 472 -31.60 5.66 26.79
CA ARG A 472 -31.36 5.03 28.09
C ARG A 472 -30.19 5.64 28.84
N GLU A 473 -29.07 5.87 28.13
CA GLU A 473 -27.90 6.54 28.70
C GLU A 473 -28.22 7.96 29.17
N SER A 474 -28.97 8.72 28.34
CA SER A 474 -29.41 10.07 28.70
C SER A 474 -30.29 10.07 29.96
N LEU A 475 -31.21 9.10 30.10
CA LEU A 475 -32.08 8.98 31.25
C LEU A 475 -31.34 8.54 32.52
N LEU A 476 -30.23 7.80 32.39
CA LEU A 476 -29.41 7.33 33.51
C LEU A 476 -28.35 8.34 33.96
N LYS A 477 -28.02 9.29 33.13
CA LYS A 477 -27.17 10.43 33.51
C LYS A 477 -27.97 11.35 34.42
N ASP A 478 -27.38 11.69 35.58
CA ASP A 478 -27.95 12.66 36.52
C ASP A 478 -27.75 14.07 35.95
N ASP A 479 -28.50 14.40 34.89
CA ASP A 479 -28.29 15.57 34.05
C ASP A 479 -29.34 16.63 34.41
N SER A 480 -28.89 17.70 35.08
CA SER A 480 -29.73 18.85 35.40
C SER A 480 -30.37 19.49 34.16
N ASP A 481 -29.79 19.27 32.96
CA ASP A 481 -30.26 19.83 31.69
C ASP A 481 -31.61 19.23 31.26
N LEU A 482 -31.94 17.99 31.62
CA LEU A 482 -33.27 17.41 31.35
C LEU A 482 -34.40 18.23 31.96
N ASN A 483 -34.14 18.90 33.08
CA ASN A 483 -35.17 19.75 33.74
C ASN A 483 -35.57 20.96 32.89
N ALA A 484 -34.65 21.46 32.01
CA ALA A 484 -34.97 22.57 31.11
C ALA A 484 -36.07 22.22 30.11
N PHE A 485 -36.15 20.94 29.72
CA PHE A 485 -37.16 20.46 28.77
C PHE A 485 -38.53 20.18 29.39
N ARG A 486 -38.67 20.22 30.72
CA ARG A 486 -39.97 20.09 31.39
C ARG A 486 -40.96 21.15 31.01
N ALA A 487 -40.47 22.38 30.66
CA ALA A 487 -41.30 23.46 30.20
C ALA A 487 -42.01 23.16 28.88
N VAL A 488 -41.46 22.27 28.06
CA VAL A 488 -42.03 21.81 26.77
C VAL A 488 -42.93 20.60 26.99
N VAL A 489 -42.49 19.63 27.78
CA VAL A 489 -43.19 18.35 27.96
C VAL A 489 -44.42 18.53 28.87
N GLY A 490 -44.35 19.40 29.91
CA GLY A 490 -45.42 19.60 30.88
C GLY A 490 -46.76 20.00 30.25
N PRO A 491 -46.82 21.09 29.46
CA PRO A 491 -48.03 21.51 28.76
C PRO A 491 -48.58 20.44 27.82
N LEU A 492 -47.68 19.79 27.04
CA LEU A 492 -48.07 18.70 26.11
C LEU A 492 -48.67 17.49 26.83
N GLY A 493 -48.13 17.12 28.00
CA GLY A 493 -48.69 16.05 28.82
C GLY A 493 -50.04 16.37 29.49
N ALA A 494 -50.48 17.63 29.48
CA ALA A 494 -51.85 18.00 29.88
C ALA A 494 -52.88 17.81 28.75
N GLU A 495 -52.44 17.81 27.48
CA GLU A 495 -53.31 17.70 26.30
C GLU A 495 -53.27 16.28 25.68
N PHE A 496 -52.14 15.61 25.73
CA PHE A 496 -51.87 14.33 25.09
C PHE A 496 -51.33 13.30 26.10
N ASP A 497 -51.49 12.02 25.78
CA ASP A 497 -50.85 10.97 26.58
C ASP A 497 -49.31 11.09 26.50
N LEU A 498 -48.62 10.96 27.62
CA LEU A 498 -47.16 11.06 27.71
C LEU A 498 -46.44 10.06 26.81
N PHE A 499 -47.04 8.90 26.55
CA PHE A 499 -46.49 7.91 25.64
C PHE A 499 -46.55 8.39 24.18
N GLU A 500 -47.63 9.09 23.77
CA GLU A 500 -47.76 9.69 22.44
C GLU A 500 -46.76 10.84 22.27
N VAL A 501 -46.59 11.67 23.30
CA VAL A 501 -45.56 12.73 23.29
C VAL A 501 -44.16 12.15 23.14
N ALA A 502 -43.85 11.04 23.85
CA ALA A 502 -42.60 10.33 23.73
C ALA A 502 -42.39 9.76 22.31
N LEU A 503 -43.41 9.13 21.73
CA LEU A 503 -43.36 8.62 20.35
C LEU A 503 -43.09 9.75 19.31
N ALA A 504 -43.77 10.88 19.45
CA ALA A 504 -43.57 12.04 18.60
C ALA A 504 -42.15 12.60 18.73
N THR A 505 -41.63 12.68 19.96
CA THR A 505 -40.26 13.16 20.24
C THR A 505 -39.22 12.22 19.65
N VAL A 506 -39.35 10.90 19.80
CA VAL A 506 -38.47 9.90 19.21
C VAL A 506 -38.51 9.96 17.70
N LYS A 507 -39.70 10.13 17.10
CA LYS A 507 -39.85 10.33 15.66
C LYS A 507 -39.10 11.58 15.16
N LEU A 508 -39.31 12.72 15.81
CA LEU A 508 -38.62 13.98 15.45
C LEU A 508 -37.10 13.87 15.60
N ALA A 509 -36.62 13.25 16.67
CA ALA A 509 -35.20 12.98 16.89
C ALA A 509 -34.63 12.08 15.79
N HIS A 510 -35.38 11.04 15.37
CA HIS A 510 -34.99 10.15 14.29
C HIS A 510 -34.92 10.89 12.93
N GLU A 511 -35.88 11.73 12.63
CA GLU A 511 -35.90 12.56 11.40
C GLU A 511 -34.77 13.62 11.42
N ALA A 512 -34.49 14.21 12.57
CA ALA A 512 -33.39 15.18 12.75
C ALA A 512 -32.00 14.57 12.63
N SER A 513 -31.85 13.28 12.90
CA SER A 513 -30.61 12.53 12.77
C SER A 513 -30.15 12.33 11.31
N GLY A 514 -30.81 12.95 10.33
CA GLY A 514 -30.38 12.96 8.92
C GLY A 514 -30.60 11.65 8.18
N THR A 515 -31.59 10.85 8.59
CA THR A 515 -31.94 9.59 7.92
C THR A 515 -32.30 9.86 6.46
N PRO A 516 -31.66 9.20 5.46
CA PRO A 516 -32.03 9.35 4.07
C PRO A 516 -33.49 8.98 3.87
N ARG A 517 -34.27 9.85 3.24
CA ARG A 517 -35.71 9.68 3.04
C ARG A 517 -36.11 8.43 2.27
N GLU A 518 -35.24 7.89 1.43
CA GLU A 518 -35.48 6.67 0.66
C GLU A 518 -34.16 5.90 0.52
N GLU A 519 -34.03 4.81 1.27
CA GLU A 519 -32.95 3.85 1.04
C GLU A 519 -33.35 2.95 -0.12
N GLU A 520 -32.68 3.11 -1.26
CA GLU A 520 -32.86 2.25 -2.44
C GLU A 520 -32.50 0.80 -2.10
N GLU A 521 -33.40 -0.14 -2.39
CA GLU A 521 -33.10 -1.56 -2.24
C GLU A 521 -32.00 -1.97 -3.22
N ILE A 522 -30.90 -2.49 -2.70
CA ILE A 522 -29.79 -3.00 -3.50
C ILE A 522 -30.09 -4.46 -3.84
N PRO A 523 -30.18 -4.84 -5.12
CA PRO A 523 -30.42 -6.22 -5.52
C PRO A 523 -29.35 -7.15 -4.92
N ALA A 524 -29.82 -8.22 -4.27
CA ALA A 524 -28.91 -9.24 -3.78
C ALA A 524 -28.21 -9.94 -4.95
N VAL A 525 -26.89 -9.96 -4.94
CA VAL A 525 -26.10 -10.73 -5.90
C VAL A 525 -25.93 -12.13 -5.33
N GLU A 526 -26.56 -13.13 -5.96
CA GLU A 526 -26.34 -14.53 -5.59
C GLU A 526 -24.93 -14.96 -5.98
N MET A 527 -24.23 -15.57 -5.02
CA MET A 527 -22.98 -16.24 -5.31
C MET A 527 -23.25 -17.48 -6.16
N PRO A 528 -22.55 -17.68 -7.30
CA PRO A 528 -22.59 -18.96 -7.97
C PRO A 528 -22.11 -20.02 -6.98
N SER A 529 -22.97 -20.97 -6.63
CA SER A 529 -22.58 -22.06 -5.74
C SER A 529 -21.42 -22.85 -6.37
N ALA A 530 -20.47 -23.29 -5.55
CA ALA A 530 -19.33 -24.09 -6.02
C ALA A 530 -19.79 -25.39 -6.71
N ASP A 531 -21.04 -25.80 -6.50
CA ASP A 531 -21.66 -26.97 -7.13
C ASP A 531 -22.13 -26.73 -8.56
N ASP A 532 -22.53 -25.50 -8.93
CA ASP A 532 -22.94 -25.18 -10.31
C ASP A 532 -21.78 -25.28 -11.31
N SER A 533 -20.55 -25.15 -10.86
CA SER A 533 -19.37 -25.34 -11.71
C SER A 533 -19.08 -26.83 -12.02
N ARG A 534 -19.64 -27.77 -11.25
CA ARG A 534 -19.51 -29.22 -11.47
C ARG A 534 -20.64 -29.81 -12.31
N HIS A 535 -21.81 -29.18 -12.34
CA HIS A 535 -22.98 -29.71 -13.08
C HIS A 535 -23.21 -29.05 -14.44
N GLY A 536 -22.50 -27.98 -14.81
CA GLY A 536 -22.60 -27.29 -16.11
C GLY A 536 -21.98 -28.02 -17.30
N ARG A 537 -21.40 -29.21 -17.11
CA ARG A 537 -20.92 -30.07 -18.20
C ARG A 537 -21.80 -31.31 -18.38
N LYS A 538 -23.11 -31.13 -18.60
CA LYS A 538 -23.88 -32.16 -19.28
C LYS A 538 -23.41 -32.22 -20.73
N ALA A 539 -22.66 -33.25 -21.04
CA ALA A 539 -22.24 -33.60 -22.37
C ALA A 539 -23.50 -33.72 -23.28
N LYS A 540 -23.60 -32.86 -24.27
CA LYS A 540 -24.47 -33.13 -25.43
C LYS A 540 -23.87 -34.29 -26.22
N PRO A 541 -24.67 -35.18 -26.78
CA PRO A 541 -24.19 -36.34 -27.53
C PRO A 541 -23.28 -35.90 -28.68
N ARG A 542 -22.20 -36.63 -28.79
CA ARG A 542 -21.12 -36.46 -29.75
C ARG A 542 -21.61 -36.99 -31.09
N ASP A 543 -22.22 -36.14 -31.92
CA ASP A 543 -22.34 -36.42 -33.34
C ASP A 543 -21.17 -35.78 -34.08
N GLN A 544 -20.59 -36.61 -34.88
CA GLN A 544 -19.40 -36.44 -35.71
C GLN A 544 -19.22 -35.07 -36.32
N TRP A 545 -18.15 -34.34 -35.93
CA TRP A 545 -17.54 -33.33 -36.80
C TRP A 545 -16.01 -33.46 -36.76
N GLN A 546 -15.49 -33.66 -37.96
CA GLN A 546 -14.08 -33.85 -38.25
C GLN A 546 -13.22 -32.64 -37.83
N ALA A 547 -12.02 -32.96 -37.34
CA ALA A 547 -10.98 -31.99 -36.98
C ALA A 547 -10.52 -31.16 -38.19
N THR A 548 -10.67 -29.84 -38.10
CA THR A 548 -9.87 -28.92 -38.87
C THR A 548 -9.33 -27.84 -37.90
N GLY A 549 -8.01 -27.68 -37.90
CA GLY A 549 -7.27 -26.79 -37.06
C GLY A 549 -7.73 -25.33 -37.20
N ARG A 550 -7.87 -24.63 -36.08
CA ARG A 550 -8.20 -23.21 -36.02
C ARG A 550 -7.07 -22.40 -35.44
N ASP A 551 -6.55 -21.54 -36.30
CA ASP A 551 -5.64 -20.43 -36.01
C ASP A 551 -6.33 -19.34 -35.16
N PRO A 552 -5.73 -18.83 -34.04
CA PRO A 552 -6.36 -17.87 -33.14
C PRO A 552 -6.52 -16.44 -33.68
N ARG A 553 -6.33 -16.19 -34.97
CA ARG A 553 -6.35 -14.85 -35.57
C ARG A 553 -7.61 -14.49 -36.34
N ARG A 554 -8.70 -15.27 -36.27
CA ARG A 554 -9.94 -14.94 -37.01
C ARG A 554 -10.90 -14.13 -36.13
N GLY A 555 -11.10 -12.87 -36.55
CA GLY A 555 -12.14 -11.96 -36.07
C GLY A 555 -13.56 -12.54 -36.27
N ARG A 556 -14.49 -12.15 -35.39
CA ARG A 556 -15.92 -12.56 -35.43
C ARG A 556 -16.55 -12.15 -36.76
N ARG A 557 -17.26 -13.07 -37.40
CA ARG A 557 -18.10 -12.81 -38.59
C ARG A 557 -19.23 -11.86 -38.23
N ALA A 558 -19.59 -10.97 -39.18
CA ALA A 558 -20.81 -10.15 -39.12
C ALA A 558 -22.06 -11.01 -38.93
N THR A 559 -23.02 -10.47 -38.18
CA THR A 559 -24.34 -11.10 -37.99
C THR A 559 -25.08 -11.14 -39.32
N ALA A 560 -25.93 -12.16 -39.58
CA ALA A 560 -26.65 -12.28 -40.84
C ALA A 560 -27.49 -11.00 -41.08
N GLY A 561 -27.26 -10.31 -42.24
CA GLY A 561 -27.94 -9.06 -42.59
C GLY A 561 -27.17 -7.77 -42.20
N THR A 562 -25.96 -7.87 -41.63
CA THR A 562 -25.09 -6.71 -41.32
C THR A 562 -23.79 -6.75 -42.11
N THR A 563 -23.23 -5.58 -42.41
CA THR A 563 -21.93 -5.40 -43.04
C THR A 563 -21.03 -4.54 -42.20
N ARG A 564 -19.71 -4.67 -42.37
CA ARG A 564 -18.71 -3.87 -41.65
C ARG A 564 -18.21 -2.69 -42.46
N LEU A 565 -18.23 -1.53 -41.86
CA LEU A 565 -17.65 -0.31 -42.41
C LEU A 565 -16.24 -0.09 -41.79
N PHE A 566 -15.28 0.18 -42.65
CA PHE A 566 -13.96 0.62 -42.27
C PHE A 566 -13.94 2.15 -42.13
N VAL A 567 -13.48 2.63 -40.97
CA VAL A 567 -13.30 4.04 -40.66
C VAL A 567 -11.81 4.29 -40.39
N GLY A 568 -11.13 5.12 -41.18
CA GLY A 568 -9.69 5.37 -41.17
C GLY A 568 -9.20 6.18 -39.96
N THR A 569 -9.85 6.08 -38.81
CA THR A 569 -9.44 6.65 -37.52
C THR A 569 -9.61 5.62 -36.40
N GLY A 570 -8.69 5.57 -35.44
CA GLY A 570 -8.67 4.62 -34.35
C GLY A 570 -8.25 5.25 -33.01
N ARG A 571 -7.74 4.44 -32.08
CA ARG A 571 -7.32 4.89 -30.74
C ARG A 571 -6.26 5.99 -30.76
N SER A 572 -5.30 5.92 -31.69
CA SER A 572 -4.29 6.97 -31.88
C SER A 572 -4.87 8.32 -32.31
N GLY A 573 -6.08 8.32 -32.89
CA GLY A 573 -6.86 9.52 -33.21
C GLY A 573 -7.75 10.01 -32.07
N GLY A 574 -7.74 9.35 -30.90
CA GLY A 574 -8.59 9.67 -29.75
C GLY A 574 -10.05 9.26 -29.92
N VAL A 575 -10.36 8.37 -30.88
CA VAL A 575 -11.73 7.94 -31.20
C VAL A 575 -12.20 6.89 -30.19
N ARG A 576 -13.40 7.08 -29.67
CA ARG A 576 -14.13 6.17 -28.76
C ARG A 576 -15.36 5.62 -29.47
N PRO A 577 -15.94 4.48 -29.01
CA PRO A 577 -17.18 3.95 -29.60
C PRO A 577 -18.31 4.97 -29.69
N GLN A 578 -18.47 5.81 -28.68
CA GLN A 578 -19.49 6.85 -28.62
C GLN A 578 -19.33 7.91 -29.74
N ASP A 579 -18.10 8.25 -30.11
CA ASP A 579 -17.81 9.23 -31.15
C ASP A 579 -18.23 8.70 -32.54
N LEU A 580 -18.07 7.38 -32.76
CA LEU A 580 -18.48 6.70 -34.00
C LEU A 580 -20.00 6.56 -34.05
N VAL A 581 -20.64 6.16 -32.95
CA VAL A 581 -22.09 6.10 -32.84
C VAL A 581 -22.69 7.49 -33.09
N GLY A 582 -22.19 8.53 -32.41
CA GLY A 582 -22.66 9.90 -32.57
C GLY A 582 -22.51 10.43 -33.99
N ALA A 583 -21.38 10.14 -34.68
CA ALA A 583 -21.18 10.52 -36.07
C ALA A 583 -22.13 9.80 -37.02
N ILE A 584 -22.38 8.50 -36.83
CA ILE A 584 -23.30 7.72 -37.70
C ILE A 584 -24.73 8.15 -37.47
N THR A 585 -25.17 8.27 -36.22
CA THR A 585 -26.57 8.64 -35.92
C THR A 585 -26.87 10.10 -36.19
N GLY A 586 -25.88 10.99 -36.16
CA GLY A 586 -26.06 12.42 -36.49
C GLY A 586 -26.14 12.70 -37.99
N GLU A 587 -25.54 11.86 -38.82
CA GLU A 587 -25.40 12.08 -40.26
C GLU A 587 -26.22 11.06 -41.10
N SER A 588 -26.85 10.06 -40.45
CA SER A 588 -27.68 9.06 -41.11
C SER A 588 -29.01 8.88 -40.37
N TYR A 589 -29.97 8.16 -41.00
CA TYR A 589 -31.26 7.85 -40.39
C TYR A 589 -31.18 6.69 -39.36
N LEU A 590 -30.00 6.13 -39.12
CA LEU A 590 -29.82 5.03 -38.17
C LEU A 590 -29.90 5.51 -36.73
N SER A 591 -30.50 4.72 -35.87
CA SER A 591 -30.48 4.90 -34.43
C SER A 591 -29.30 4.15 -33.83
N GLY A 592 -28.87 4.51 -32.60
CA GLY A 592 -27.79 3.80 -31.92
C GLY A 592 -28.06 2.30 -31.68
N ARG A 593 -29.31 1.84 -31.80
CA ARG A 593 -29.71 0.42 -31.69
C ARG A 593 -29.46 -0.37 -32.97
N ASP A 594 -29.36 0.31 -34.10
CA ASP A 594 -29.12 -0.27 -35.41
C ASP A 594 -27.63 -0.48 -35.70
N ILE A 595 -26.76 0.08 -34.86
CA ILE A 595 -25.33 -0.08 -34.96
C ILE A 595 -24.90 -1.31 -34.15
N GLY A 596 -24.30 -2.27 -34.85
CA GLY A 596 -23.81 -3.52 -34.24
C GLY A 596 -22.48 -3.38 -33.53
N ALA A 597 -21.63 -4.39 -33.66
CA ALA A 597 -20.33 -4.41 -33.01
C ALA A 597 -19.39 -3.30 -33.52
N ILE A 598 -18.69 -2.61 -32.59
CA ILE A 598 -17.67 -1.61 -32.91
C ILE A 598 -16.32 -2.13 -32.41
N GLU A 599 -15.39 -2.29 -33.34
CA GLU A 599 -14.01 -2.70 -33.06
C GLU A 599 -13.05 -1.54 -33.37
N ILE A 600 -12.29 -1.08 -32.37
CA ILE A 600 -11.37 0.04 -32.53
C ILE A 600 -9.94 -0.48 -32.43
N ALA A 601 -9.23 -0.45 -33.56
CA ALA A 601 -7.79 -0.69 -33.66
C ALA A 601 -7.00 0.61 -33.43
N ASP A 602 -5.67 0.55 -33.44
CA ASP A 602 -4.85 1.75 -33.18
C ASP A 602 -5.02 2.84 -34.24
N ARG A 603 -5.14 2.47 -35.52
CA ARG A 603 -5.19 3.41 -36.66
C ARG A 603 -6.52 3.44 -37.40
N PHE A 604 -7.41 2.49 -37.16
CA PHE A 604 -8.72 2.39 -37.83
C PHE A 604 -9.76 1.80 -36.90
N SER A 605 -11.03 1.91 -37.28
CA SER A 605 -12.15 1.27 -36.58
C SER A 605 -13.01 0.51 -37.59
N LEU A 606 -13.64 -0.57 -37.12
CA LEU A 606 -14.64 -1.34 -37.85
C LEU A 606 -15.98 -1.21 -37.12
N VAL A 607 -17.04 -0.86 -37.86
CA VAL A 607 -18.39 -0.65 -37.31
C VAL A 607 -19.38 -1.50 -38.10
N GLU A 608 -20.15 -2.34 -37.41
CA GLU A 608 -21.22 -3.09 -38.03
C GLU A 608 -22.48 -2.24 -38.16
N VAL A 609 -23.02 -2.21 -39.40
CA VAL A 609 -24.30 -1.55 -39.73
C VAL A 609 -25.17 -2.48 -40.58
N PRO A 610 -26.49 -2.25 -40.63
CA PRO A 610 -27.37 -3.00 -41.55
C PRO A 610 -26.86 -2.89 -42.99
N GLU A 611 -26.86 -4.00 -43.72
CA GLU A 611 -26.41 -4.06 -45.12
C GLU A 611 -27.14 -3.06 -46.00
N SER A 612 -28.46 -2.87 -45.75
CA SER A 612 -29.31 -1.92 -46.50
C SER A 612 -28.94 -0.45 -46.30
N ALA A 613 -28.30 -0.10 -45.18
CA ALA A 613 -27.94 1.27 -44.84
C ALA A 613 -26.45 1.59 -45.10
N ALA A 614 -25.64 0.59 -45.46
CA ALA A 614 -24.19 0.72 -45.52
C ALA A 614 -23.70 1.81 -46.48
N ASP A 615 -24.29 1.92 -47.68
CA ASP A 615 -23.88 2.89 -48.70
C ASP A 615 -24.30 4.32 -48.34
N ASP A 616 -25.47 4.46 -47.71
CA ASP A 616 -25.98 5.74 -47.21
C ASP A 616 -25.06 6.27 -46.07
N VAL A 617 -24.70 5.41 -45.13
CA VAL A 617 -23.75 5.76 -44.03
C VAL A 617 -22.37 6.12 -44.58
N VAL A 618 -21.84 5.39 -45.55
CA VAL A 618 -20.57 5.71 -46.20
C VAL A 618 -20.65 7.07 -46.91
N SER A 619 -21.75 7.36 -47.58
CA SER A 619 -21.96 8.63 -48.28
C SER A 619 -22.12 9.80 -47.32
N ALA A 620 -22.87 9.65 -46.26
CA ALA A 620 -23.08 10.65 -45.22
C ALA A 620 -21.77 10.99 -44.49
N LEU A 621 -20.97 10.00 -44.12
CA LEU A 621 -19.72 10.21 -43.38
C LEU A 621 -18.55 10.69 -44.23
N ARG A 622 -18.60 10.66 -45.58
CA ARG A 622 -17.51 11.17 -46.44
C ARG A 622 -17.25 12.66 -46.29
N GLY A 623 -18.25 13.46 -45.89
CA GLY A 623 -18.18 14.89 -45.66
C GLY A 623 -17.87 15.29 -44.25
N THR A 624 -17.99 14.38 -43.29
CA THR A 624 -18.00 14.66 -41.85
C THR A 624 -16.64 14.46 -41.20
N SER A 625 -16.35 15.26 -40.21
CA SER A 625 -15.14 15.10 -39.38
C SER A 625 -15.45 14.39 -38.06
N ILE A 626 -14.73 13.30 -37.79
CA ILE A 626 -14.80 12.57 -36.52
C ILE A 626 -13.69 13.13 -35.60
N LYS A 627 -14.05 13.78 -34.51
CA LYS A 627 -13.11 14.51 -33.62
C LYS A 627 -12.19 15.48 -34.35
N GLY A 628 -12.76 16.25 -35.27
CA GLY A 628 -12.01 17.27 -36.02
C GLY A 628 -11.08 16.73 -37.10
N ARG A 629 -11.13 15.42 -37.41
CA ARG A 629 -10.32 14.80 -38.47
C ARG A 629 -11.21 14.19 -39.52
N LYS A 630 -10.93 14.47 -40.80
CA LYS A 630 -11.60 13.79 -41.92
C LYS A 630 -11.18 12.32 -41.92
N ALA A 631 -12.13 11.42 -41.79
CA ALA A 631 -11.89 9.98 -41.81
C ALA A 631 -12.28 9.39 -43.17
N THR A 632 -11.46 8.50 -43.69
CA THR A 632 -11.82 7.70 -44.86
C THR A 632 -12.79 6.63 -44.43
N VAL A 633 -14.06 6.65 -44.95
CA VAL A 633 -15.08 5.65 -44.64
C VAL A 633 -15.39 4.85 -45.91
N ARG A 634 -15.42 3.52 -45.79
CA ARG A 634 -15.72 2.60 -46.89
C ARG A 634 -16.19 1.25 -46.33
N ARG A 635 -16.81 0.41 -47.15
CA ARG A 635 -17.07 -0.99 -46.80
C ARG A 635 -15.76 -1.74 -46.56
N GLU A 636 -15.73 -2.69 -45.66
CA GLU A 636 -14.56 -3.55 -45.40
C GLU A 636 -14.21 -4.35 -46.67
N ARG A 637 -12.95 -4.23 -47.16
CA ARG A 637 -12.51 -4.88 -48.42
C ARG A 637 -12.22 -6.37 -48.28
N TYR A 638 -11.96 -6.82 -47.06
CA TYR A 638 -11.63 -8.22 -46.75
C TYR A 638 -12.44 -8.69 -45.56
N PRO A 639 -13.74 -9.06 -45.75
CA PRO A 639 -14.47 -9.74 -44.73
C PRO A 639 -13.72 -11.03 -44.39
N ALA A 640 -13.45 -11.27 -43.11
CA ALA A 640 -12.76 -12.48 -42.66
C ALA A 640 -13.52 -13.70 -43.20
N ARG A 641 -12.85 -14.48 -44.05
CA ARG A 641 -13.36 -15.74 -44.61
C ARG A 641 -13.63 -16.79 -43.55
#